data_1cdc801aa4dca1e62003f16135a23bdb
#
_entry.id   1cdc801aa4dca1e62003f16135a23bdb
#
_cell.length_a   1.000
_cell.length_b   1.000
_cell.length_c   1.000
_cell.angle_alpha   90.00
_cell.angle_beta   90.00
_cell.angle_gamma   90.00
#
_symmetry.space_group_name_H-M   'P 1'
#
loop_
_entity.id
_entity.type
_entity.pdbx_description
1 polymer ?
#
loop_
_entity_poly.entity_id
_entity_poly.type
_entity_poly.pdbx_seq_one_letter_code
_entity_poly.pdbx_strand_id
1 'polypeptide(L)'
;MTNFLVNLLSPIFTNLGVSVADLTSYIERLSGYIIAILVALVAMIVVMIAAHKAKKGVRHVIRWQAGIAFVAIVAVLVNVICYGPMYNNVSSILNAKKVELSKETTEQSRETIQKVGEEGMVLLKNKGILPLASDTKKLNVFGWDSTNPLYGGTGSGSSDSSTAISILQSLKDAGYETNESLTKMYTDYREDRPTIAMAEQDWTLPEPTKEYYTDSLMNEAKEFSDTAVVVIGRSGGEGADLPTDMKSVIDGSYKKLAETVSVTPENYGYVKGSYTNNGDYDDFDEGESYLELSNTEEDMLDTVCSQFENVIVVVNANNAMELDWVDKYEQIGAVIYAPGAGATGFEALGEIINGSVNPSGKTVDTFVKDLQQTPYYNNIGLNAYTNVDDLKNQIAKNDAAYEGSMGFVNYAEGIYVGYKFYETAAEEGLIQYEDTVQYPFGYGLSYTTFDKTIENFKDNGDTVTFDVTVKNTGDVAGKDVIELYYTAPYTNGGIEKAAANLIAFEKTETLDPGAAETKSITINKEDMASYDSEGIKISGGGYILEAGEYTISLRSDSHTVLAEEKFTVDSDIDYSKDGRSSDETVATNQFEDYSRGDFEQLSRANGFANYESACGKLSEDAYVMSDETRKAVEEDVFGIYDGTKYNDDSDEMPKMEQDNGLQLADLTGKSYDDEDWDKLLDQLSFEDMSTLINVGGWQTAEIQSVGKIATSDCDGPAGLNNFITKTYGTAYPSEVLIAQTWNKDLAKEVGDSMGQEYVDADNFGWYGPAMNIHRSAFAGRNFEYYSEDGVLSGYMAANEMNGAAVKGVYPYIKHFALNDQETNRCSFLLTFASEQTIREGYLKAFELAVKGFEGNAIAAMSSFNWIGTVPSCANNGLLNNVLRGEWGFVGMVETDYDGSYGYMITDHCIRNGNDLMLGFNSAESNKLTDESATAVLAMRQACKNILYTVANSGYYADGNPAAGMSNMTKLFVTVDVILAVLLIVADAIVIVRFRKKRKNVDNAEA
;
A
#
# COMPACT_ATOMS: atom_id res chain seq x y z
N MET A 1 20.78 -17.84 25.37
CA MET A 1 21.41 -18.13 24.05
C MET A 1 20.80 -17.23 23.02
N THR A 2 19.48 -17.16 22.94
CA THR A 2 18.74 -16.31 22.00
C THR A 2 19.22 -14.85 22.08
N ASN A 3 19.11 -14.17 23.20
CA ASN A 3 19.53 -12.76 23.35
C ASN A 3 21.00 -12.50 22.98
N PHE A 4 21.89 -13.47 23.21
CA PHE A 4 23.30 -13.35 22.81
C PHE A 4 23.43 -13.41 21.28
N LEU A 5 22.72 -14.32 20.62
CA LEU A 5 22.75 -14.46 19.18
C LEU A 5 22.05 -13.29 18.49
N VAL A 6 20.93 -12.83 19.03
CA VAL A 6 20.21 -11.64 18.54
C VAL A 6 21.14 -10.43 18.60
N ASN A 7 21.75 -10.13 19.75
CA ASN A 7 22.67 -8.99 19.90
C ASN A 7 23.91 -9.09 19.00
N LEU A 8 24.34 -10.31 18.66
CA LEU A 8 25.49 -10.53 17.77
C LEU A 8 25.13 -10.32 16.31
N LEU A 9 23.94 -10.72 15.92
CA LEU A 9 23.51 -10.81 14.52
C LEU A 9 22.66 -9.61 14.08
N SER A 10 21.95 -8.95 15.02
CA SER A 10 21.07 -7.81 14.69
C SER A 10 21.76 -6.71 13.86
N PRO A 11 23.02 -6.28 14.15
CA PRO A 11 23.65 -5.24 13.33
C PRO A 11 23.85 -5.63 11.86
N ILE A 12 23.81 -6.92 11.55
CA ILE A 12 23.98 -7.42 10.18
C ILE A 12 22.60 -7.54 9.52
N PHE A 13 21.64 -8.11 10.23
CA PHE A 13 20.34 -8.46 9.66
C PHE A 13 19.39 -7.25 9.57
N THR A 14 19.48 -6.29 10.49
CA THR A 14 18.72 -5.03 10.37
C THR A 14 19.16 -4.20 9.16
N ASN A 15 20.45 -4.23 8.82
CA ASN A 15 20.93 -3.62 7.58
C ASN A 15 20.46 -4.35 6.30
N LEU A 16 19.87 -5.53 6.45
CA LEU A 16 19.25 -6.31 5.37
C LEU A 16 17.71 -6.22 5.40
N GLY A 17 17.15 -5.33 6.22
CA GLY A 17 15.70 -5.15 6.34
C GLY A 17 14.99 -6.18 7.24
N VAL A 18 15.73 -7.07 7.92
CA VAL A 18 15.15 -8.05 8.86
C VAL A 18 14.97 -7.40 10.23
N SER A 19 13.75 -7.39 10.75
CA SER A 19 13.46 -6.84 12.06
C SER A 19 14.14 -7.64 13.18
N VAL A 20 14.36 -7.02 14.33
CA VAL A 20 14.92 -7.72 15.51
C VAL A 20 13.96 -8.80 16.00
N ALA A 21 12.66 -8.60 15.83
CA ALA A 21 11.63 -9.59 16.19
C ALA A 21 11.71 -10.83 15.29
N ASP A 22 11.75 -10.63 13.98
CA ASP A 22 11.91 -11.75 13.04
C ASP A 22 13.22 -12.50 13.30
N LEU A 23 14.32 -11.78 13.51
CA LEU A 23 15.60 -12.40 13.87
C LEU A 23 15.50 -13.21 15.16
N THR A 24 14.77 -12.71 16.16
CA THR A 24 14.54 -13.42 17.43
C THR A 24 13.72 -14.68 17.19
N SER A 25 12.64 -14.57 16.43
CA SER A 25 11.79 -15.70 16.03
C SER A 25 12.59 -16.77 15.28
N TYR A 26 13.41 -16.36 14.29
CA TYR A 26 14.30 -17.30 13.58
C TYR A 26 15.28 -18.02 14.51
N ILE A 27 15.93 -17.31 15.42
CA ILE A 27 16.88 -17.90 16.35
C ILE A 27 16.18 -18.86 17.33
N GLU A 28 15.01 -18.54 17.80
CA GLU A 28 14.21 -19.41 18.67
C GLU A 28 13.78 -20.67 17.95
N ARG A 29 13.24 -20.55 16.76
CA ARG A 29 12.86 -21.66 15.89
C ARG A 29 14.02 -22.57 15.55
N LEU A 30 15.20 -22.03 15.31
CA LEU A 30 16.41 -22.77 15.00
C LEU A 30 17.17 -23.25 16.23
N SER A 31 16.77 -22.85 17.45
CA SER A 31 17.52 -23.12 18.70
C SER A 31 17.78 -24.61 18.93
N GLY A 32 16.81 -25.48 18.70
CA GLY A 32 16.95 -26.93 18.80
C GLY A 32 18.00 -27.50 17.85
N TYR A 33 18.04 -27.02 16.62
CA TYR A 33 19.01 -27.44 15.61
C TYR A 33 20.41 -26.90 15.93
N ILE A 34 20.52 -25.66 16.40
CA ILE A 34 21.77 -25.06 16.84
C ILE A 34 22.35 -25.85 18.02
N ILE A 35 21.50 -26.23 18.98
CA ILE A 35 21.89 -27.07 20.09
C ILE A 35 22.37 -28.46 19.59
N ALA A 36 21.66 -29.08 18.65
CA ALA A 36 22.03 -30.35 18.07
C ALA A 36 23.41 -30.30 17.39
N ILE A 37 23.70 -29.23 16.63
CA ILE A 37 25.01 -28.98 16.02
C ILE A 37 26.10 -28.82 17.10
N LEU A 38 25.83 -28.06 18.16
CA LEU A 38 26.76 -27.88 19.27
C LEU A 38 27.02 -29.19 20.01
N VAL A 39 26.01 -30.00 20.26
CA VAL A 39 26.13 -31.34 20.88
C VAL A 39 26.99 -32.26 20.00
N ALA A 40 26.74 -32.26 18.67
CA ALA A 40 27.56 -33.04 17.74
C ALA A 40 29.01 -32.56 17.72
N LEU A 41 29.25 -31.25 17.81
CA LEU A 41 30.60 -30.67 17.90
C LEU A 41 31.31 -31.10 19.19
N VAL A 42 30.63 -31.02 20.34
CA VAL A 42 31.17 -31.46 21.62
C VAL A 42 31.47 -32.98 21.59
N ALA A 43 30.56 -33.78 21.04
CA ALA A 43 30.76 -35.22 20.90
C ALA A 43 32.00 -35.54 20.05
N MET A 44 32.17 -34.84 18.91
CA MET A 44 33.36 -34.96 18.08
C MET A 44 34.63 -34.63 18.85
N ILE A 45 34.65 -33.52 19.59
CA ILE A 45 35.81 -33.11 20.40
C ILE A 45 36.13 -34.15 21.48
N VAL A 46 35.10 -34.65 22.20
CA VAL A 46 35.28 -35.70 23.21
C VAL A 46 35.86 -36.97 22.60
N VAL A 47 35.36 -37.41 21.44
CA VAL A 47 35.89 -38.56 20.72
C VAL A 47 37.34 -38.30 20.26
N MET A 48 37.67 -37.11 19.74
CA MET A 48 39.02 -36.74 19.35
C MET A 48 40.00 -36.73 20.56
N ILE A 49 39.56 -36.29 21.72
CA ILE A 49 40.34 -36.32 22.96
C ILE A 49 40.46 -37.76 23.47
N ALA A 50 39.39 -38.52 23.57
CA ALA A 50 39.39 -39.91 24.02
C ALA A 50 40.27 -40.80 23.15
N ALA A 51 40.34 -40.52 21.85
CA ALA A 51 41.20 -41.18 20.90
C ALA A 51 42.70 -41.08 21.27
N HIS A 52 43.10 -40.16 22.20
CA HIS A 52 44.50 -40.04 22.65
C HIS A 52 44.99 -41.34 23.33
N LYS A 53 44.07 -42.10 23.91
CA LYS A 53 44.39 -43.38 24.57
C LYS A 53 44.67 -44.52 23.57
N ALA A 54 44.34 -44.35 22.28
CA ALA A 54 44.52 -45.34 21.22
C ALA A 54 45.92 -45.29 20.62
N LYS A 55 46.38 -46.45 20.04
CA LYS A 55 47.63 -46.50 19.29
C LYS A 55 47.70 -45.48 18.20
N LYS A 56 48.85 -44.86 17.89
CA LYS A 56 49.06 -43.68 17.01
C LYS A 56 48.32 -43.78 15.67
N GLY A 57 48.34 -44.94 15.01
CA GLY A 57 47.65 -45.17 13.73
C GLY A 57 46.13 -45.19 13.85
N VAL A 58 45.61 -45.90 14.89
CA VAL A 58 44.18 -46.02 15.17
C VAL A 58 43.60 -44.65 15.61
N ARG A 59 44.37 -43.93 16.44
CA ARG A 59 43.98 -42.56 16.89
C ARG A 59 43.72 -41.64 15.70
N HIS A 60 44.55 -41.69 14.66
CA HIS A 60 44.40 -40.85 13.49
C HIS A 60 43.12 -41.20 12.74
N VAL A 61 42.81 -42.49 12.56
CA VAL A 61 41.56 -42.94 11.95
C VAL A 61 40.34 -42.49 12.75
N ILE A 62 40.33 -42.72 14.05
CA ILE A 62 39.19 -42.30 14.92
C ILE A 62 38.93 -40.80 14.81
N ARG A 63 39.95 -39.96 14.82
CA ARG A 63 39.81 -38.52 14.74
C ARG A 63 39.23 -38.07 13.39
N TRP A 64 39.70 -38.68 12.29
CA TRP A 64 39.14 -38.41 10.98
C TRP A 64 37.72 -38.89 10.83
N GLN A 65 37.39 -40.08 11.34
CA GLN A 65 36.04 -40.61 11.32
C GLN A 65 35.09 -39.73 12.15
N ALA A 66 35.53 -39.23 13.30
CA ALA A 66 34.76 -38.29 14.10
C ALA A 66 34.50 -36.96 13.36
N GLY A 67 35.49 -36.45 12.61
CA GLY A 67 35.31 -35.25 11.76
C GLY A 67 34.37 -35.50 10.59
N ILE A 68 34.49 -36.63 9.90
CA ILE A 68 33.62 -37.02 8.79
C ILE A 68 32.14 -37.14 9.29
N ALA A 69 31.97 -37.86 10.44
CA ALA A 69 30.64 -38.02 11.04
C ALA A 69 30.02 -36.67 11.44
N PHE A 70 30.80 -35.75 12.00
CA PHE A 70 30.33 -34.41 12.34
C PHE A 70 29.86 -33.63 11.11
N VAL A 71 30.67 -33.62 10.03
CA VAL A 71 30.29 -32.95 8.78
C VAL A 71 29.00 -33.55 8.19
N ALA A 72 28.87 -34.88 8.21
CA ALA A 72 27.67 -35.55 7.72
C ALA A 72 26.42 -35.18 8.56
N ILE A 73 26.54 -35.14 9.91
CA ILE A 73 25.46 -34.72 10.79
C ILE A 73 25.06 -33.27 10.51
N VAL A 74 26.04 -32.36 10.35
CA VAL A 74 25.76 -30.96 10.06
C VAL A 74 25.05 -30.84 8.69
N ALA A 75 25.48 -31.56 7.67
CA ALA A 75 24.83 -31.55 6.37
C ALA A 75 23.35 -31.99 6.45
N VAL A 76 23.08 -33.08 7.17
CA VAL A 76 21.70 -33.54 7.39
C VAL A 76 20.87 -32.48 8.14
N LEU A 77 21.43 -31.88 9.19
CA LEU A 77 20.72 -30.86 9.97
C LEU A 77 20.45 -29.58 9.12
N VAL A 78 21.39 -29.17 8.27
CA VAL A 78 21.20 -28.05 7.33
C VAL A 78 20.07 -28.36 6.34
N ASN A 79 20.04 -29.57 5.78
CA ASN A 79 18.92 -29.98 4.91
C ASN A 79 17.58 -29.94 5.67
N VAL A 80 17.53 -30.48 6.89
CA VAL A 80 16.31 -30.47 7.70
C VAL A 80 15.87 -29.02 8.01
N ILE A 81 16.80 -28.12 8.28
CA ILE A 81 16.50 -26.69 8.50
C ILE A 81 15.93 -26.08 7.22
N CYS A 82 16.58 -26.29 6.08
CA CYS A 82 16.22 -25.62 4.83
C CYS A 82 14.93 -26.17 4.20
N TYR A 83 14.67 -27.48 4.32
CA TYR A 83 13.40 -28.10 3.86
C TYR A 83 12.29 -28.09 4.90
N GLY A 84 12.58 -27.62 6.11
CA GLY A 84 11.63 -27.47 7.20
C GLY A 84 11.43 -25.99 7.56
N PRO A 85 11.91 -25.56 8.74
CA PRO A 85 11.57 -24.24 9.30
C PRO A 85 12.05 -23.04 8.48
N MET A 86 12.96 -23.23 7.52
CA MET A 86 13.47 -22.14 6.65
C MET A 86 13.09 -22.35 5.17
N TYR A 87 12.13 -23.21 4.89
CA TYR A 87 11.77 -23.55 3.51
C TYR A 87 11.33 -22.33 2.73
N ASN A 88 10.43 -21.54 3.28
CA ASN A 88 9.88 -20.33 2.64
C ASN A 88 10.99 -19.32 2.32
N ASN A 89 11.84 -18.98 3.31
CA ASN A 89 12.96 -18.06 3.10
C ASN A 89 13.93 -18.53 2.02
N VAL A 90 14.32 -19.82 2.09
CA VAL A 90 15.31 -20.38 1.14
C VAL A 90 14.71 -20.52 -0.26
N SER A 91 13.47 -20.93 -0.35
CA SER A 91 12.74 -21.07 -1.63
C SER A 91 12.57 -19.71 -2.30
N SER A 92 12.12 -18.68 -1.59
CA SER A 92 11.95 -17.32 -2.11
C SER A 92 13.27 -16.77 -2.68
N ILE A 93 14.36 -16.86 -1.89
CA ILE A 93 15.69 -16.38 -2.35
C ILE A 93 16.18 -17.13 -3.59
N LEU A 94 15.96 -18.45 -3.68
CA LEU A 94 16.44 -19.26 -4.79
C LEU A 94 15.56 -19.14 -6.05
N ASN A 95 14.30 -18.76 -5.90
CA ASN A 95 13.39 -18.54 -7.01
C ASN A 95 13.51 -17.11 -7.55
N ALA A 96 13.86 -16.15 -6.70
CA ALA A 96 14.04 -14.77 -7.12
C ALA A 96 15.24 -14.66 -8.09
N LYS A 97 15.00 -14.05 -9.25
CA LYS A 97 16.03 -13.83 -10.28
C LYS A 97 16.38 -12.35 -10.31
N LYS A 98 17.68 -12.03 -10.29
CA LYS A 98 18.13 -10.69 -10.63
C LYS A 98 18.10 -10.54 -12.15
N VAL A 99 17.32 -9.60 -12.63
CA VAL A 99 17.18 -9.29 -14.05
C VAL A 99 17.54 -7.82 -14.27
N GLU A 100 18.07 -7.50 -15.43
CA GLU A 100 18.19 -6.12 -15.90
C GLU A 100 17.09 -5.89 -16.95
N LEU A 101 16.30 -4.84 -16.77
CA LEU A 101 15.26 -4.45 -17.72
C LEU A 101 15.85 -4.10 -19.07
N SER A 102 15.09 -4.32 -20.14
CA SER A 102 15.52 -3.91 -21.47
C SER A 102 15.55 -2.37 -21.57
N LYS A 103 16.43 -1.84 -22.42
CA LYS A 103 16.46 -0.40 -22.65
C LYS A 103 15.15 0.13 -23.24
N GLU A 104 14.56 -0.63 -24.14
CA GLU A 104 13.30 -0.27 -24.80
C GLU A 104 12.17 -0.14 -23.76
N THR A 105 12.06 -1.11 -22.85
CA THR A 105 11.10 -1.07 -21.75
C THR A 105 11.34 0.15 -20.85
N THR A 106 12.60 0.39 -20.43
CA THR A 106 12.91 1.53 -19.57
C THR A 106 12.61 2.87 -20.25
N GLU A 107 12.93 3.01 -21.57
CA GLU A 107 12.62 4.22 -22.34
C GLU A 107 11.12 4.44 -22.42
N GLN A 108 10.32 3.41 -22.72
CA GLN A 108 8.86 3.47 -22.74
C GLN A 108 8.29 3.89 -21.37
N SER A 109 8.76 3.28 -20.28
CA SER A 109 8.33 3.65 -18.92
C SER A 109 8.61 5.13 -18.66
N ARG A 110 9.80 5.62 -18.99
CA ARG A 110 10.18 7.03 -18.80
C ARG A 110 9.30 7.99 -19.60
N GLU A 111 8.95 7.65 -20.86
CA GLU A 111 8.03 8.43 -21.67
C GLU A 111 6.61 8.47 -21.06
N THR A 112 6.11 7.34 -20.55
CA THR A 112 4.81 7.29 -19.87
C THR A 112 4.82 8.14 -18.59
N ILE A 113 5.88 8.04 -17.78
CA ILE A 113 6.03 8.83 -16.54
C ILE A 113 6.08 10.34 -16.84
N GLN A 114 6.76 10.75 -17.91
CA GLN A 114 6.78 12.16 -18.34
C GLN A 114 5.36 12.65 -18.67
N LYS A 115 4.58 11.89 -19.45
CA LYS A 115 3.18 12.23 -19.74
C LYS A 115 2.33 12.37 -18.48
N VAL A 116 2.54 11.49 -17.47
CA VAL A 116 1.86 11.63 -16.18
C VAL A 116 2.24 12.94 -15.52
N GLY A 117 3.49 13.35 -15.55
CA GLY A 117 3.92 14.66 -15.05
C GLY A 117 3.27 15.83 -15.80
N GLU A 118 3.23 15.76 -17.14
CA GLU A 118 2.62 16.79 -17.99
C GLU A 118 1.12 16.99 -17.74
N GLU A 119 0.38 15.90 -17.49
CA GLU A 119 -1.06 15.93 -17.28
C GLU A 119 -1.48 15.97 -15.81
N GLY A 120 -0.60 15.58 -14.88
CA GLY A 120 -0.93 15.44 -13.47
C GLY A 120 -0.52 16.63 -12.60
N MET A 121 0.56 17.34 -12.92
CA MET A 121 0.92 18.52 -12.10
C MET A 121 -0.17 19.57 -12.15
N VAL A 122 -0.59 20.07 -10.98
CA VAL A 122 -1.75 20.98 -10.85
C VAL A 122 -1.28 22.42 -10.68
N LEU A 123 -1.74 23.31 -11.56
CA LEU A 123 -1.59 24.75 -11.38
C LEU A 123 -2.68 25.26 -10.43
N LEU A 124 -2.32 25.50 -9.15
CA LEU A 124 -3.27 25.94 -8.10
C LEU A 124 -3.55 27.44 -8.15
N LYS A 125 -2.54 28.24 -8.51
CA LYS A 125 -2.64 29.71 -8.56
C LYS A 125 -1.83 30.25 -9.72
N ASN A 126 -2.39 31.24 -10.45
CA ASN A 126 -1.65 31.96 -11.48
C ASN A 126 -2.21 33.38 -11.64
N LYS A 127 -1.47 34.38 -11.18
CA LYS A 127 -1.79 35.80 -11.37
C LYS A 127 -1.31 36.33 -12.75
N GLY A 128 -1.03 35.42 -13.68
CA GLY A 128 -0.58 35.72 -15.03
C GLY A 128 0.94 35.85 -15.16
N ILE A 129 1.71 35.29 -14.22
CA ILE A 129 3.18 35.21 -14.34
C ILE A 129 3.63 33.96 -15.11
N LEU A 130 2.83 32.91 -15.14
CA LEU A 130 3.06 31.73 -15.92
C LEU A 130 2.15 31.70 -17.17
N PRO A 131 2.65 31.19 -18.32
CA PRO A 131 4.05 30.80 -18.54
C PRO A 131 5.00 32.00 -18.52
N LEU A 132 6.24 31.78 -18.10
CA LEU A 132 7.24 32.83 -18.05
C LEU A 132 7.53 33.41 -19.44
N ALA A 133 7.81 34.69 -19.50
CA ALA A 133 8.16 35.35 -20.73
C ALA A 133 9.40 34.69 -21.42
N SER A 134 9.39 34.55 -22.71
CA SER A 134 10.43 33.81 -23.46
C SER A 134 11.84 34.39 -23.37
N ASP A 135 11.98 35.62 -22.88
CA ASP A 135 13.25 36.31 -22.60
C ASP A 135 13.74 36.07 -21.14
N THR A 136 12.91 35.56 -20.25
CA THR A 136 13.35 35.07 -18.93
C THR A 136 14.23 33.85 -19.12
N LYS A 137 15.50 33.92 -18.67
CA LYS A 137 16.48 32.84 -18.85
C LYS A 137 17.11 32.37 -17.54
N LYS A 138 16.86 33.06 -16.46
CA LYS A 138 17.52 32.83 -15.18
C LYS A 138 16.50 32.75 -14.06
N LEU A 139 16.69 31.79 -13.14
CA LEU A 139 15.82 31.57 -12.00
C LEU A 139 16.63 31.40 -10.74
N ASN A 140 16.23 32.08 -9.68
CA ASN A 140 16.70 31.81 -8.32
C ASN A 140 15.82 30.70 -7.73
N VAL A 141 16.41 29.59 -7.27
CA VAL A 141 15.65 28.48 -6.70
C VAL A 141 15.96 28.37 -5.23
N PHE A 142 14.92 28.45 -4.40
CA PHE A 142 14.97 28.43 -2.95
C PHE A 142 14.23 27.20 -2.41
N GLY A 143 14.43 26.92 -1.13
CA GLY A 143 13.85 25.80 -0.41
C GLY A 143 14.74 24.57 -0.43
N TRP A 144 14.90 23.91 0.69
CA TRP A 144 15.78 22.74 0.85
C TRP A 144 15.41 21.59 -0.11
N ASP A 145 14.11 21.46 -0.40
CA ASP A 145 13.59 20.41 -1.29
C ASP A 145 13.97 20.63 -2.76
N SER A 146 14.41 21.85 -3.14
CA SER A 146 14.95 22.12 -4.48
C SER A 146 16.17 21.27 -4.84
N THR A 147 16.96 20.88 -3.85
CA THR A 147 18.14 20.02 -4.00
C THR A 147 17.89 18.55 -3.66
N ASN A 148 16.81 18.26 -2.97
CA ASN A 148 16.43 16.91 -2.51
C ASN A 148 14.94 16.64 -2.74
N PRO A 149 14.43 16.69 -3.98
CA PRO A 149 13.00 16.55 -4.26
C PRO A 149 12.46 15.18 -3.92
N LEU A 150 11.16 15.14 -3.63
CA LEU A 150 10.39 13.94 -3.41
C LEU A 150 10.01 13.32 -4.76
N TYR A 151 10.43 12.09 -5.01
CA TYR A 151 10.09 11.35 -6.23
C TYR A 151 8.95 10.35 -6.03
N GLY A 152 8.63 9.98 -4.80
CA GLY A 152 7.60 9.05 -4.37
C GLY A 152 7.58 8.97 -2.85
N GLY A 153 7.10 7.87 -2.29
CA GLY A 153 7.15 7.60 -0.85
C GLY A 153 8.18 6.53 -0.49
N THR A 154 8.13 6.05 0.75
CA THR A 154 9.06 5.04 1.29
C THR A 154 8.33 3.81 1.81
N GLY A 155 9.02 2.68 1.93
CA GLY A 155 8.45 1.40 2.35
C GLY A 155 8.33 0.41 1.20
N SER A 156 7.38 -0.51 1.28
CA SER A 156 7.12 -1.51 0.22
C SER A 156 6.68 -0.86 -1.10
N GLY A 157 5.97 0.28 -1.03
CA GLY A 157 5.58 1.10 -2.18
C GLY A 157 6.70 1.98 -2.75
N SER A 158 7.93 1.89 -2.25
CA SER A 158 9.05 2.71 -2.73
C SER A 158 9.62 2.22 -4.06
N SER A 159 10.31 3.12 -4.76
CA SER A 159 11.01 2.85 -6.01
C SER A 159 12.44 3.40 -6.00
N ASP A 160 13.29 2.97 -6.95
CA ASP A 160 14.66 3.48 -7.10
C ASP A 160 14.69 4.77 -7.91
N SER A 161 14.76 5.90 -7.21
CA SER A 161 14.86 7.24 -7.82
C SER A 161 16.27 7.68 -8.15
N SER A 162 17.28 6.80 -8.05
CA SER A 162 18.70 7.17 -8.25
C SER A 162 19.03 7.73 -9.64
N THR A 163 18.17 7.49 -10.62
CA THR A 163 18.30 8.01 -12.00
C THR A 163 17.22 9.03 -12.36
N ALA A 164 16.51 9.53 -11.37
CA ALA A 164 15.41 10.47 -11.59
C ALA A 164 15.91 11.86 -12.00
N ILE A 165 15.09 12.53 -12.78
CA ILE A 165 15.31 13.93 -13.18
C ILE A 165 14.93 14.84 -12.01
N SER A 166 15.86 15.66 -11.53
CA SER A 166 15.59 16.59 -10.44
C SER A 166 14.87 17.86 -10.93
N ILE A 167 14.28 18.59 -9.99
CA ILE A 167 13.65 19.92 -10.25
C ILE A 167 14.68 20.85 -10.91
N LEU A 168 15.92 20.92 -10.41
CA LEU A 168 16.96 21.77 -10.98
C LEU A 168 17.36 21.33 -12.39
N GLN A 169 17.35 20.00 -12.66
CA GLN A 169 17.65 19.50 -14.00
C GLN A 169 16.52 19.83 -14.96
N SER A 170 15.26 19.64 -14.57
CA SER A 170 14.07 20.00 -15.33
C SER A 170 14.10 21.47 -15.80
N LEU A 171 14.41 22.39 -14.88
CA LEU A 171 14.53 23.80 -15.20
C LEU A 171 15.65 24.07 -16.22
N LYS A 172 16.78 23.38 -16.12
CA LYS A 172 17.87 23.50 -17.10
C LYS A 172 17.49 22.97 -18.47
N ASP A 173 16.81 21.83 -18.52
CA ASP A 173 16.36 21.21 -19.77
C ASP A 173 15.28 22.07 -20.46
N ALA A 174 14.46 22.79 -19.67
CA ALA A 174 13.52 23.80 -20.15
C ALA A 174 14.19 25.12 -20.63
N GLY A 175 15.51 25.24 -20.50
CA GLY A 175 16.30 26.35 -21.02
C GLY A 175 16.60 27.48 -20.02
N TYR A 176 16.47 27.20 -18.71
CA TYR A 176 16.79 28.16 -17.66
C TYR A 176 18.17 27.91 -17.06
N GLU A 177 18.88 28.97 -16.70
CA GLU A 177 20.03 28.94 -15.80
C GLU A 177 19.55 29.09 -14.36
N THR A 178 19.98 28.21 -13.45
CA THR A 178 19.69 28.30 -12.01
C THR A 178 20.88 28.93 -11.26
N ASN A 179 20.61 29.61 -10.14
CA ASN A 179 21.63 30.25 -9.33
C ASN A 179 22.45 29.22 -8.57
N GLU A 180 23.70 29.02 -8.97
CA GLU A 180 24.62 28.02 -8.39
C GLU A 180 25.00 28.33 -6.93
N SER A 181 25.02 29.62 -6.54
CA SER A 181 25.34 30.01 -5.16
C SER A 181 24.26 29.59 -4.18
N LEU A 182 22.99 29.70 -4.58
CA LEU A 182 21.85 29.20 -3.79
C LEU A 182 21.89 27.67 -3.70
N THR A 183 22.01 27.00 -4.85
CA THR A 183 22.13 25.53 -4.89
C THR A 183 23.25 25.03 -3.97
N LYS A 184 24.41 25.68 -4.02
CA LYS A 184 25.54 25.34 -3.16
C LYS A 184 25.24 25.57 -1.67
N MET A 185 24.54 26.65 -1.33
CA MET A 185 24.17 26.94 0.07
C MET A 185 23.31 25.83 0.65
N TYR A 186 22.26 25.39 -0.08
CA TYR A 186 21.40 24.31 0.36
C TYR A 186 22.16 22.97 0.45
N THR A 187 22.98 22.64 -0.54
CA THR A 187 23.78 21.41 -0.54
C THR A 187 24.82 21.39 0.58
N ASP A 188 25.49 22.53 0.86
CA ASP A 188 26.46 22.65 1.96
C ASP A 188 25.78 22.58 3.35
N TYR A 189 24.53 23.03 3.46
CA TYR A 189 23.77 22.98 4.71
C TYR A 189 23.37 21.54 5.06
N ARG A 190 22.80 20.82 4.10
CA ARG A 190 22.50 19.40 4.23
C ARG A 190 22.54 18.71 2.87
N GLU A 191 23.41 17.71 2.76
CA GLU A 191 23.61 16.99 1.50
C GLU A 191 22.51 15.95 1.25
N ASP A 192 22.04 15.28 2.31
CA ASP A 192 21.08 14.18 2.19
C ASP A 192 19.67 14.59 2.66
N ARG A 193 18.63 14.13 1.95
CA ARG A 193 17.23 14.20 2.38
C ARG A 193 17.04 13.40 3.68
N PRO A 194 16.24 13.89 4.63
CA PRO A 194 15.75 13.08 5.73
C PRO A 194 15.01 11.86 5.20
N THR A 195 15.30 10.70 5.78
CA THR A 195 14.74 9.44 5.31
C THR A 195 13.58 9.05 6.21
N ILE A 196 12.39 8.90 5.63
CA ILE A 196 11.28 8.20 6.25
C ILE A 196 11.35 6.77 5.76
N ALA A 197 11.69 5.84 6.63
CA ALA A 197 11.78 4.42 6.31
C ALA A 197 10.85 3.62 7.23
N MET A 198 10.45 2.44 6.79
CA MET A 198 9.55 1.57 7.56
C MET A 198 9.96 1.36 9.02
N ALA A 199 11.26 1.38 9.31
CA ALA A 199 11.79 1.15 10.65
C ALA A 199 12.23 2.42 11.41
N GLU A 200 12.39 3.53 10.71
CA GLU A 200 12.87 4.79 11.29
C GLU A 200 12.26 5.97 10.52
N GLN A 201 11.66 6.90 11.24
CA GLN A 201 11.04 8.09 10.69
C GLN A 201 11.89 9.32 11.03
N ASP A 202 12.26 10.10 10.03
CA ASP A 202 12.94 11.39 10.22
C ASP A 202 12.09 12.49 9.60
N TRP A 203 11.36 13.22 10.43
CA TRP A 203 10.48 14.32 10.02
C TRP A 203 11.21 15.68 9.99
N THR A 204 12.53 15.67 10.01
CA THR A 204 13.32 16.89 9.92
C THR A 204 13.04 17.62 8.59
N LEU A 205 12.80 18.93 8.69
CA LEU A 205 12.73 19.82 7.53
C LEU A 205 14.00 20.67 7.52
N PRO A 206 15.01 20.35 6.69
CA PRO A 206 16.33 20.97 6.78
C PRO A 206 16.40 22.30 6.02
N GLU A 207 15.43 23.19 6.25
CA GLU A 207 15.51 24.55 5.73
C GLU A 207 16.56 25.35 6.51
N PRO A 208 17.50 26.03 5.85
CA PRO A 208 18.49 26.85 6.52
C PRO A 208 17.87 28.02 7.30
N THR A 209 18.40 28.29 8.49
CA THR A 209 17.98 29.47 9.28
C THR A 209 18.27 30.77 8.54
N LYS A 210 17.55 31.82 8.90
CA LYS A 210 17.64 33.16 8.30
C LYS A 210 19.08 33.70 8.13
N GLU A 211 19.99 33.29 8.98
CA GLU A 211 21.39 33.70 8.95
C GLU A 211 22.17 33.25 7.72
N TYR A 212 21.71 32.20 7.08
CA TYR A 212 22.30 31.71 5.84
C TYR A 212 21.95 32.59 4.63
N TYR A 213 20.83 33.32 4.69
CA TYR A 213 20.40 34.28 3.67
C TYR A 213 21.10 35.61 3.82
N THR A 214 22.41 35.60 3.75
CA THR A 214 23.23 36.80 3.93
C THR A 214 22.94 37.90 2.91
N ASP A 215 23.14 39.18 3.29
CA ASP A 215 23.00 40.29 2.34
C ASP A 215 23.81 40.08 1.05
N SER A 216 24.98 39.45 1.14
CA SER A 216 25.82 39.17 -0.03
C SER A 216 25.15 38.16 -0.98
N LEU A 217 24.63 37.08 -0.44
CA LEU A 217 23.93 36.02 -1.22
C LEU A 217 22.64 36.57 -1.86
N MET A 218 21.85 37.30 -1.09
CA MET A 218 20.59 37.87 -1.58
C MET A 218 20.79 38.98 -2.61
N ASN A 219 21.85 39.81 -2.49
CA ASN A 219 22.20 40.79 -3.50
C ASN A 219 22.70 40.11 -4.80
N GLU A 220 23.48 39.05 -4.70
CA GLU A 220 23.88 38.25 -5.85
C GLU A 220 22.68 37.63 -6.55
N ALA A 221 21.74 37.08 -5.78
CA ALA A 221 20.50 36.49 -6.30
C ALA A 221 19.65 37.53 -7.05
N LYS A 222 19.52 38.74 -6.54
CA LYS A 222 18.83 39.84 -7.21
C LYS A 222 19.50 40.31 -8.52
N GLU A 223 20.83 40.33 -8.51
CA GLU A 223 21.58 40.65 -9.73
C GLU A 223 21.49 39.54 -10.79
N PHE A 224 21.26 38.28 -10.34
CA PHE A 224 21.14 37.13 -11.18
C PHE A 224 19.77 37.08 -11.90
N SER A 225 18.64 37.23 -11.18
CA SER A 225 17.29 37.19 -11.72
C SER A 225 16.31 37.94 -10.80
N ASP A 226 15.24 38.47 -11.38
CA ASP A 226 14.08 39.05 -10.66
C ASP A 226 12.99 38.03 -10.31
N THR A 227 13.19 36.79 -10.74
CA THR A 227 12.22 35.69 -10.56
C THR A 227 12.79 34.63 -9.61
N ALA A 228 11.99 34.29 -8.60
CA ALA A 228 12.28 33.26 -7.63
C ALA A 228 11.33 32.06 -7.77
N VAL A 229 11.85 30.86 -7.64
CA VAL A 229 11.09 29.61 -7.47
C VAL A 229 11.35 29.11 -6.05
N VAL A 230 10.31 28.87 -5.28
CA VAL A 230 10.40 28.33 -3.93
C VAL A 230 9.83 26.92 -3.93
N VAL A 231 10.58 25.96 -3.41
CA VAL A 231 10.16 24.55 -3.35
C VAL A 231 9.93 24.15 -1.90
N ILE A 232 8.72 23.73 -1.58
CA ILE A 232 8.30 23.24 -0.27
C ILE A 232 8.01 21.74 -0.39
N GLY A 233 8.69 20.93 0.42
CA GLY A 233 8.59 19.48 0.37
C GLY A 233 8.04 18.83 1.64
N ARG A 234 7.13 17.85 1.49
CA ARG A 234 6.65 17.00 2.59
C ARG A 234 6.60 15.55 2.12
N SER A 235 7.20 14.65 2.90
CA SER A 235 7.25 13.22 2.56
C SER A 235 6.44 12.40 3.54
N GLY A 236 5.77 11.37 3.00
CA GLY A 236 5.15 10.30 3.76
C GLY A 236 5.80 8.95 3.44
N GLY A 237 5.46 7.93 4.19
CA GLY A 237 5.97 6.58 4.00
C GLY A 237 5.25 5.55 4.84
N GLU A 238 5.52 4.30 4.53
CA GLU A 238 4.96 3.17 5.24
C GLU A 238 5.45 3.11 6.70
N GLY A 239 4.54 2.80 7.61
CA GLY A 239 4.83 2.47 8.99
C GLY A 239 4.58 3.58 10.00
N ALA A 240 4.33 4.82 9.58
CA ALA A 240 3.89 5.89 10.48
C ALA A 240 3.10 6.96 9.74
N ASP A 241 2.07 7.48 10.41
CA ASP A 241 1.37 8.69 9.99
C ASP A 241 2.18 9.93 10.30
N LEU A 242 1.87 11.01 9.59
CA LEU A 242 2.54 12.29 9.77
C LEU A 242 2.12 12.92 11.12
N PRO A 243 3.04 13.57 11.85
CA PRO A 243 2.72 14.16 13.13
C PRO A 243 1.71 15.31 13.04
N THR A 244 0.69 15.25 13.89
CA THR A 244 -0.28 16.34 14.09
C THR A 244 0.25 17.43 15.06
N ASP A 245 1.35 17.18 15.75
CA ASP A 245 2.03 18.11 16.67
C ASP A 245 3.54 17.87 16.62
N MET A 246 4.24 18.69 15.84
CA MET A 246 5.69 18.60 15.65
C MET A 246 6.47 18.96 16.93
N LYS A 247 5.93 19.81 17.79
CA LYS A 247 6.58 20.13 19.05
C LYS A 247 6.72 18.90 19.94
N SER A 248 5.73 18.02 19.92
CA SER A 248 5.77 16.77 20.68
C SER A 248 6.83 15.79 20.16
N VAL A 249 7.14 15.82 18.86
CA VAL A 249 8.25 15.06 18.25
C VAL A 249 9.59 15.60 18.72
N ILE A 250 9.78 16.92 18.64
CA ILE A 250 11.02 17.62 18.98
C ILE A 250 11.38 17.46 20.47
N ASP A 251 10.40 17.56 21.38
CA ASP A 251 10.64 17.41 22.82
C ASP A 251 10.65 15.95 23.31
N GLY A 252 10.34 15.00 22.40
CA GLY A 252 10.32 13.57 22.67
C GLY A 252 9.11 13.07 23.47
N SER A 253 8.06 13.88 23.65
CA SER A 253 6.80 13.45 24.26
C SER A 253 6.02 12.50 23.34
N TYR A 254 6.02 12.74 22.04
CA TYR A 254 5.48 11.83 21.03
C TYR A 254 6.09 10.43 21.16
N LYS A 255 7.42 10.34 21.25
CA LYS A 255 8.11 9.05 21.40
C LYS A 255 7.69 8.32 22.68
N LYS A 256 7.55 9.06 23.81
CA LYS A 256 7.11 8.46 25.07
C LYS A 256 5.68 7.94 25.01
N LEU A 257 4.79 8.69 24.35
CA LEU A 257 3.41 8.24 24.13
C LEU A 257 3.41 6.97 23.26
N ALA A 258 4.12 7.00 22.15
CA ALA A 258 4.23 5.89 21.24
C ALA A 258 4.78 4.62 21.91
N GLU A 259 5.83 4.73 22.73
CA GLU A 259 6.37 3.61 23.54
C GLU A 259 5.35 3.04 24.54
N THR A 260 4.32 3.81 24.90
CA THR A 260 3.29 3.39 25.84
C THR A 260 2.12 2.69 25.15
N VAL A 261 1.75 3.18 23.96
CA VAL A 261 0.49 2.82 23.29
C VAL A 261 0.68 2.06 21.98
N SER A 262 1.90 1.86 21.53
CA SER A 262 2.20 1.11 20.31
C SER A 262 2.81 -0.26 20.61
N VAL A 263 2.88 -1.08 19.57
CA VAL A 263 3.76 -2.26 19.48
C VAL A 263 5.16 -1.85 19.87
N THR A 264 5.87 -2.73 20.55
CA THR A 264 7.23 -2.41 21.02
C THR A 264 8.05 -1.79 19.88
N PRO A 265 8.56 -0.56 20.07
CA PRO A 265 9.34 0.15 19.03
C PRO A 265 10.55 -0.64 18.55
N GLU A 266 11.03 -1.56 19.39
CA GLU A 266 12.13 -2.47 19.11
C GLU A 266 11.80 -3.49 18.01
N ASN A 267 10.52 -3.81 17.83
CA ASN A 267 10.09 -4.83 16.88
C ASN A 267 9.81 -4.27 15.48
N TYR A 268 9.24 -3.07 15.36
CA TYR A 268 8.78 -2.53 14.09
C TYR A 268 9.23 -1.11 13.79
N GLY A 269 9.84 -0.41 14.74
CA GLY A 269 10.39 0.92 14.50
C GLY A 269 9.40 2.06 14.20
N TYR A 270 8.13 1.77 14.06
CA TYR A 270 7.07 2.70 13.63
C TYR A 270 6.90 3.96 14.46
N VAL A 271 7.64 4.08 15.52
CA VAL A 271 7.61 5.22 16.42
C VAL A 271 8.99 5.73 16.80
N LYS A 272 10.02 5.33 16.09
CA LYS A 272 11.32 5.99 16.15
C LYS A 272 11.29 7.25 15.28
N GLY A 273 10.31 8.12 15.54
CA GLY A 273 10.30 9.44 14.97
C GLY A 273 11.50 10.24 15.49
N SER A 274 12.27 10.79 14.60
CA SER A 274 13.34 11.70 14.92
C SER A 274 13.12 13.05 14.26
N TYR A 275 13.59 14.08 14.94
CA TYR A 275 13.72 15.41 14.38
C TYR A 275 15.10 15.94 14.75
N THR A 276 15.90 16.27 13.76
CA THR A 276 17.27 16.74 13.94
C THR A 276 17.50 18.01 13.14
N ASN A 277 17.28 19.16 13.75
CA ASN A 277 17.73 20.40 13.17
C ASN A 277 19.23 20.65 13.51
N ASN A 278 19.93 21.35 12.63
CA ASN A 278 21.36 21.65 12.79
C ASN A 278 21.64 22.76 13.78
N GLY A 279 20.63 23.23 14.54
CA GLY A 279 20.73 24.30 15.48
C GLY A 279 19.82 24.14 16.70
N ASP A 280 20.10 24.88 17.73
CA ASP A 280 19.28 24.95 18.94
C ASP A 280 18.17 26.02 18.74
N TYR A 281 17.24 25.80 17.78
CA TYR A 281 16.12 26.71 17.54
C TYR A 281 14.80 25.93 17.51
N ASP A 282 13.74 26.63 17.91
CA ASP A 282 12.38 26.12 17.83
C ASP A 282 11.88 26.28 16.39
N ASP A 283 11.67 25.20 15.69
CA ASP A 283 11.27 25.17 14.29
C ASP A 283 9.76 25.00 14.10
N PHE A 284 9.05 24.67 15.16
CA PHE A 284 7.60 24.59 15.21
C PHE A 284 7.08 25.15 16.53
N ASP A 285 5.95 25.81 16.50
CA ASP A 285 5.22 26.25 17.68
C ASP A 285 4.35 25.11 18.24
N GLU A 286 3.74 25.31 19.42
CA GLU A 286 2.88 24.33 20.06
C GLU A 286 1.59 24.12 19.24
N GLY A 287 1.31 22.87 18.86
CA GLY A 287 0.12 22.50 18.09
C GLY A 287 0.29 22.59 16.58
N GLU A 288 1.46 23.00 16.08
CA GLU A 288 1.74 22.98 14.63
C GLU A 288 2.08 21.58 14.15
N SER A 289 1.49 21.21 13.03
CA SER A 289 1.63 19.90 12.40
C SER A 289 2.78 19.84 11.39
N TYR A 290 3.15 18.64 10.97
CA TYR A 290 4.12 18.44 9.88
C TYR A 290 3.64 19.02 8.53
N LEU A 291 2.33 19.19 8.36
CA LEU A 291 1.71 19.68 7.12
C LEU A 291 1.52 21.21 7.09
N GLU A 292 2.03 21.91 8.09
CA GLU A 292 2.17 23.36 8.11
C GLU A 292 3.61 23.76 7.74
N LEU A 293 3.87 25.05 7.55
CA LEU A 293 5.24 25.53 7.36
C LEU A 293 6.01 25.48 8.69
N SER A 294 7.28 25.15 8.62
CA SER A 294 8.18 25.37 9.75
C SER A 294 8.56 26.85 9.86
N ASN A 295 8.99 27.28 11.06
CA ASN A 295 9.46 28.65 11.30
C ASN A 295 10.63 29.05 10.37
N THR A 296 11.49 28.09 10.01
CA THR A 296 12.58 28.35 9.07
C THR A 296 12.08 28.49 7.61
N GLU A 297 11.05 27.75 7.23
CA GLU A 297 10.39 27.93 5.93
C GLU A 297 9.65 29.27 5.85
N GLU A 298 8.98 29.71 6.92
CA GLU A 298 8.35 31.03 6.99
C GLU A 298 9.40 32.15 6.90
N ASP A 299 10.49 32.06 7.63
CA ASP A 299 11.62 33.00 7.55
C ASP A 299 12.24 33.07 6.13
N MET A 300 12.32 31.93 5.44
CA MET A 300 12.77 31.86 4.04
C MET A 300 11.78 32.59 3.14
N LEU A 301 10.46 32.30 3.26
CA LEU A 301 9.42 32.96 2.46
C LEU A 301 9.38 34.48 2.71
N ASP A 302 9.45 34.93 3.94
CA ASP A 302 9.54 36.36 4.31
C ASP A 302 10.75 37.02 3.64
N THR A 303 11.89 36.32 3.66
CA THR A 303 13.12 36.80 3.04
C THR A 303 12.98 36.89 1.52
N VAL A 304 12.49 35.84 0.88
CA VAL A 304 12.31 35.80 -0.58
C VAL A 304 11.27 36.83 -1.03
N CYS A 305 10.06 36.80 -0.45
CA CYS A 305 8.98 37.70 -0.84
C CYS A 305 9.27 39.18 -0.56
N SER A 306 10.16 39.49 0.40
CA SER A 306 10.63 40.88 0.59
C SER A 306 11.61 41.34 -0.49
N GLN A 307 12.21 40.43 -1.25
CA GLN A 307 13.31 40.70 -2.16
C GLN A 307 12.92 40.56 -3.63
N PHE A 308 11.94 39.70 -3.96
CA PHE A 308 11.51 39.37 -5.33
C PHE A 308 10.04 39.75 -5.51
N GLU A 309 9.71 40.25 -6.70
CA GLU A 309 8.33 40.61 -7.07
C GLU A 309 7.60 39.45 -7.75
N ASN A 310 8.36 38.52 -8.37
CA ASN A 310 7.83 37.36 -9.09
C ASN A 310 8.27 36.07 -8.37
N VAL A 311 7.39 35.50 -7.57
CA VAL A 311 7.61 34.25 -6.84
C VAL A 311 6.68 33.17 -7.36
N ILE A 312 7.27 32.04 -7.74
CA ILE A 312 6.58 30.80 -8.10
C ILE A 312 6.82 29.82 -6.97
N VAL A 313 5.76 29.24 -6.43
CA VAL A 313 5.88 28.18 -5.43
C VAL A 313 5.62 26.83 -6.10
N VAL A 314 6.47 25.85 -5.77
CA VAL A 314 6.29 24.44 -6.11
C VAL A 314 6.08 23.69 -4.80
N VAL A 315 4.93 23.04 -4.68
CA VAL A 315 4.60 22.21 -3.52
C VAL A 315 4.85 20.76 -3.91
N ASN A 316 5.94 20.18 -3.41
CA ASN A 316 6.33 18.80 -3.65
C ASN A 316 5.94 17.93 -2.46
N ALA A 317 4.67 17.58 -2.39
CA ALA A 317 4.09 16.78 -1.32
C ALA A 317 3.09 15.77 -1.87
N ASN A 318 2.97 14.59 -1.23
CA ASN A 318 1.95 13.61 -1.58
C ASN A 318 0.67 13.77 -0.76
N ASN A 319 0.74 14.53 0.33
CA ASN A 319 -0.37 14.79 1.24
C ASN A 319 -0.85 16.23 1.07
N ALA A 320 -2.15 16.45 1.16
CA ALA A 320 -2.71 17.80 1.15
C ALA A 320 -2.25 18.56 2.40
N MET A 321 -1.37 19.55 2.22
CA MET A 321 -0.88 20.40 3.30
C MET A 321 -1.63 21.71 3.35
N GLU A 322 -1.50 22.46 4.45
CA GLU A 322 -2.05 23.81 4.56
C GLU A 322 -1.32 24.78 3.63
N LEU A 323 -2.08 25.49 2.81
CA LEU A 323 -1.55 26.42 1.81
C LEU A 323 -2.14 27.84 1.95
N ASP A 324 -2.82 28.17 3.04
CA ASP A 324 -3.42 29.49 3.27
C ASP A 324 -2.38 30.62 3.24
N TRP A 325 -1.13 30.30 3.60
CA TRP A 325 0.00 31.20 3.58
C TRP A 325 0.34 31.74 2.18
N VAL A 326 -0.02 31.04 1.10
CA VAL A 326 0.23 31.55 -0.27
C VAL A 326 -0.53 32.83 -0.59
N ASP A 327 -1.56 33.13 0.16
CA ASP A 327 -2.35 34.37 0.02
C ASP A 327 -1.87 35.49 0.95
N LYS A 328 -1.02 35.18 1.93
CA LYS A 328 -0.39 36.17 2.79
C LYS A 328 0.69 37.01 2.06
N TYR A 329 1.25 36.43 0.96
CA TYR A 329 2.31 37.06 0.16
C TYR A 329 1.79 37.49 -1.22
N GLU A 330 1.67 38.80 -1.46
CA GLU A 330 1.24 39.32 -2.77
C GLU A 330 2.20 38.96 -3.89
N GLN A 331 3.47 38.72 -3.60
CA GLN A 331 4.53 38.36 -4.53
C GLN A 331 4.39 36.94 -5.09
N ILE A 332 3.70 36.06 -4.39
CA ILE A 332 3.41 34.71 -4.90
C ILE A 332 2.40 34.84 -6.04
N GLY A 333 2.92 34.77 -7.26
CA GLY A 333 2.15 34.94 -8.49
C GLY A 333 1.68 33.61 -9.07
N ALA A 334 2.33 32.50 -8.75
CA ALA A 334 1.91 31.16 -9.18
C ALA A 334 2.24 30.09 -8.14
N VAL A 335 1.41 29.06 -8.10
CA VAL A 335 1.61 27.85 -7.25
C VAL A 335 1.35 26.61 -8.09
N ILE A 336 2.32 25.69 -8.13
CA ILE A 336 2.24 24.40 -8.80
C ILE A 336 2.32 23.30 -7.75
N TYR A 337 1.34 22.41 -7.71
CA TYR A 337 1.36 21.22 -6.87
C TYR A 337 1.90 20.05 -7.68
N ALA A 338 3.03 19.51 -7.24
CA ALA A 338 3.80 18.47 -7.92
C ALA A 338 4.16 17.36 -6.93
N PRO A 339 3.28 16.36 -6.71
CA PRO A 339 3.55 15.19 -5.89
C PRO A 339 4.75 14.39 -6.39
N GLY A 340 5.04 13.24 -5.76
CA GLY A 340 6.14 12.36 -6.15
C GLY A 340 6.11 12.04 -7.64
N ALA A 341 7.08 12.55 -8.38
CA ALA A 341 7.05 12.60 -9.84
C ALA A 341 7.75 11.43 -10.54
N GLY A 342 8.27 10.45 -9.77
CA GLY A 342 8.99 9.31 -10.34
C GLY A 342 10.26 9.71 -11.12
N ALA A 343 10.63 8.87 -12.07
CA ALA A 343 11.91 8.99 -12.77
C ALA A 343 12.02 10.22 -13.69
N THR A 344 10.95 10.58 -14.39
CA THR A 344 10.96 11.65 -15.41
C THR A 344 9.82 12.66 -15.30
N GLY A 345 8.89 12.47 -14.37
CA GLY A 345 7.72 13.36 -14.27
C GLY A 345 8.09 14.82 -14.00
N PHE A 346 9.23 15.10 -13.32
CA PHE A 346 9.67 16.49 -13.14
C PHE A 346 10.12 17.18 -14.44
N GLU A 347 10.37 16.48 -15.54
CA GLU A 347 10.60 17.15 -16.84
C GLU A 347 9.47 18.12 -17.15
N ALA A 348 8.23 17.72 -16.88
CA ALA A 348 7.02 18.53 -17.05
C ALA A 348 7.03 19.87 -16.27
N LEU A 349 7.70 19.94 -15.12
CA LEU A 349 7.72 21.17 -14.31
C LEU A 349 8.35 22.34 -15.05
N GLY A 350 9.51 22.12 -15.65
CA GLY A 350 10.18 23.13 -16.49
C GLY A 350 9.36 23.50 -17.72
N GLU A 351 8.71 22.53 -18.32
CA GLU A 351 7.85 22.69 -19.51
C GLU A 351 6.57 23.46 -19.19
N ILE A 352 5.98 23.25 -18.03
CA ILE A 352 4.85 24.05 -17.53
C ILE A 352 5.32 25.49 -17.30
N ILE A 353 6.46 25.70 -16.63
CA ILE A 353 6.97 27.04 -16.34
C ILE A 353 7.29 27.82 -17.62
N ASN A 354 7.82 27.18 -18.66
CA ASN A 354 8.13 27.86 -19.92
C ASN A 354 6.96 27.90 -20.92
N GLY A 355 5.86 27.18 -20.63
CA GLY A 355 4.63 27.16 -21.45
C GLY A 355 4.67 26.21 -22.65
N SER A 356 5.65 25.30 -22.75
CA SER A 356 5.63 24.24 -23.76
C SER A 356 4.59 23.16 -23.44
N VAL A 357 4.28 23.00 -22.18
CA VAL A 357 3.16 22.20 -21.68
C VAL A 357 2.12 23.11 -21.04
N ASN A 358 0.86 22.93 -21.40
CA ASN A 358 -0.27 23.59 -20.76
C ASN A 358 -0.83 22.66 -19.65
N PRO A 359 -0.76 23.04 -18.37
CA PRO A 359 -1.23 22.19 -17.27
C PRO A 359 -2.72 21.87 -17.41
N SER A 360 -3.06 20.63 -17.10
CA SER A 360 -4.43 20.11 -17.13
C SER A 360 -4.76 19.21 -15.94
N GLY A 361 -3.86 19.11 -14.98
CA GLY A 361 -4.03 18.34 -13.75
C GLY A 361 -5.10 18.96 -12.85
N LYS A 362 -5.76 18.11 -12.05
CA LYS A 362 -6.78 18.49 -11.08
C LYS A 362 -6.45 17.89 -9.72
N THR A 363 -6.77 18.61 -8.64
CA THR A 363 -6.62 18.09 -7.28
C THR A 363 -7.44 16.82 -7.07
N VAL A 364 -6.91 15.93 -6.27
CA VAL A 364 -7.56 14.66 -5.89
C VAL A 364 -7.93 14.60 -4.41
N ASP A 365 -7.58 15.68 -3.71
CA ASP A 365 -7.89 15.94 -2.31
C ASP A 365 -8.38 17.37 -2.15
N THR A 366 -9.19 17.60 -1.13
CA THR A 366 -9.59 18.94 -0.72
C THR A 366 -8.48 19.57 0.14
N PHE A 367 -7.98 20.72 -0.26
CA PHE A 367 -7.03 21.50 0.53
C PHE A 367 -7.79 22.45 1.45
N VAL A 368 -7.60 22.32 2.74
CA VAL A 368 -8.21 23.17 3.76
C VAL A 368 -7.21 24.17 4.32
N LYS A 369 -7.72 25.26 4.90
CA LYS A 369 -6.90 26.32 5.47
C LYS A 369 -6.41 26.00 6.89
N ASP A 370 -7.04 25.04 7.56
CA ASP A 370 -6.73 24.63 8.93
C ASP A 370 -7.12 23.15 9.09
N LEU A 371 -6.12 22.29 9.15
CA LEU A 371 -6.30 20.85 9.29
C LEU A 371 -6.87 20.43 10.65
N GLN A 372 -6.74 21.28 11.67
CA GLN A 372 -7.31 21.00 13.00
C GLN A 372 -8.85 21.05 13.00
N GLN A 373 -9.46 21.69 11.99
CA GLN A 373 -10.91 21.77 11.82
C GLN A 373 -11.50 20.64 10.97
N THR A 374 -10.69 19.70 10.57
CA THR A 374 -11.16 18.54 9.78
C THR A 374 -11.86 17.51 10.66
N PRO A 375 -12.87 16.79 10.14
CA PRO A 375 -13.64 15.85 10.95
C PRO A 375 -12.83 14.64 11.44
N TYR A 376 -11.72 14.32 10.81
CA TYR A 376 -10.85 13.20 11.18
C TYR A 376 -9.75 13.57 12.19
N TYR A 377 -9.44 14.85 12.41
CA TYR A 377 -8.25 15.30 13.14
C TYR A 377 -8.08 14.67 14.53
N ASN A 378 -9.17 14.52 15.27
CA ASN A 378 -9.17 13.93 16.60
C ASN A 378 -9.34 12.39 16.61
N ASN A 379 -9.54 11.78 15.44
CA ASN A 379 -9.73 10.35 15.27
C ASN A 379 -8.67 9.73 14.34
N ILE A 380 -7.41 10.04 14.56
CA ILE A 380 -6.24 9.49 13.87
C ILE A 380 -5.06 9.38 14.84
N GLY A 381 -4.10 8.51 14.54
CA GLY A 381 -2.82 8.44 15.25
C GLY A 381 -2.81 7.49 16.44
N LEU A 382 -2.17 7.89 17.53
CA LEU A 382 -1.80 7.03 18.67
C LEU A 382 -2.94 6.78 19.67
N ASN A 383 -4.14 6.42 19.18
CA ASN A 383 -5.25 6.07 20.07
C ASN A 383 -5.16 4.57 20.45
N ALA A 384 -5.17 4.28 21.75
CA ALA A 384 -5.15 2.91 22.27
C ALA A 384 -5.92 2.76 23.58
N TYR A 385 -6.54 1.60 23.77
CA TYR A 385 -7.28 1.29 24.97
C TYR A 385 -6.37 1.14 26.19
N THR A 386 -6.82 1.68 27.33
CA THR A 386 -6.05 1.75 28.58
C THR A 386 -6.32 0.60 29.53
N ASN A 387 -7.43 -0.14 29.36
CA ASN A 387 -7.89 -1.21 30.25
C ASN A 387 -7.64 -2.63 29.71
N VAL A 388 -6.59 -2.82 28.89
CA VAL A 388 -6.33 -4.07 28.15
C VAL A 388 -5.02 -4.77 28.56
N ASP A 389 -4.37 -4.39 29.66
CA ASP A 389 -3.07 -4.96 30.07
C ASP A 389 -3.08 -6.47 30.32
N ASP A 390 -4.19 -7.03 30.73
CA ASP A 390 -4.35 -8.48 30.91
C ASP A 390 -4.55 -9.21 29.57
N LEU A 391 -5.06 -8.56 28.54
CA LEU A 391 -5.17 -9.11 27.17
C LEU A 391 -3.79 -9.26 26.54
N LYS A 392 -2.87 -8.32 26.75
CA LYS A 392 -1.49 -8.37 26.26
C LYS A 392 -0.80 -9.69 26.63
N ASN A 393 -1.04 -10.20 27.85
CA ASN A 393 -0.51 -11.49 28.29
C ASN A 393 -1.17 -12.70 27.61
N GLN A 394 -2.33 -12.56 27.01
CA GLN A 394 -3.03 -13.65 26.32
C GLN A 394 -2.53 -13.80 24.87
N ILE A 395 -2.23 -12.69 24.19
CA ILE A 395 -1.64 -12.67 22.87
C ILE A 395 -0.31 -13.44 22.86
N ALA A 396 0.53 -13.23 23.87
CA ALA A 396 1.81 -13.93 24.01
C ALA A 396 1.69 -15.46 24.12
N LYS A 397 0.50 -16.00 24.37
CA LYS A 397 0.24 -17.44 24.42
C LYS A 397 0.02 -18.09 23.06
N ASN A 398 -0.21 -17.29 22.03
CA ASN A 398 -0.44 -17.75 20.67
C ASN A 398 0.84 -17.69 19.81
N ASP A 399 2.00 -17.93 20.39
CA ASP A 399 3.31 -17.94 19.75
C ASP A 399 3.84 -16.57 19.31
N ALA A 400 3.10 -15.51 19.53
CA ALA A 400 3.55 -14.18 19.17
C ALA A 400 4.53 -13.66 20.20
N ALA A 401 5.68 -13.25 19.78
CA ALA A 401 6.60 -12.39 20.54
C ALA A 401 6.02 -10.97 20.69
N TYR A 402 4.71 -10.85 20.79
CA TYR A 402 3.95 -9.63 20.65
C TYR A 402 3.48 -9.11 22.00
N GLU A 403 4.08 -8.03 22.45
CA GLU A 403 3.68 -7.27 23.63
C GLU A 403 3.08 -5.92 23.20
N GLY A 404 2.02 -5.94 22.41
CA GLY A 404 1.39 -4.73 21.89
C GLY A 404 0.30 -4.16 22.77
N SER A 405 -0.11 -2.93 22.46
CA SER A 405 -1.36 -2.35 22.89
C SER A 405 -2.46 -2.66 21.86
N MET A 406 -3.71 -2.41 22.23
CA MET A 406 -4.82 -2.46 21.27
C MET A 406 -5.14 -1.05 20.85
N GLY A 407 -4.79 -0.72 19.59
CA GLY A 407 -5.14 0.53 18.97
C GLY A 407 -6.61 0.56 18.55
N PHE A 408 -7.18 1.74 18.45
CA PHE A 408 -8.48 1.94 17.83
C PHE A 408 -8.53 3.22 17.02
N VAL A 409 -9.40 3.25 16.05
CA VAL A 409 -9.76 4.44 15.29
C VAL A 409 -11.26 4.41 15.00
N ASN A 410 -11.94 5.55 15.22
CA ASN A 410 -13.34 5.71 14.93
C ASN A 410 -13.49 6.55 13.67
N TYR A 411 -14.13 6.02 12.64
CA TYR A 411 -14.47 6.78 11.45
C TYR A 411 -15.75 7.58 11.71
N ALA A 412 -15.61 8.52 12.64
CA ALA A 412 -16.74 9.29 13.18
C ALA A 412 -17.39 10.21 12.16
N GLU A 413 -16.65 10.63 11.15
CA GLU A 413 -17.16 11.41 10.03
C GLU A 413 -18.13 10.63 9.13
N GLY A 414 -18.16 9.31 9.21
CA GLY A 414 -19.06 8.48 8.42
C GLY A 414 -18.77 8.56 6.92
N ILE A 415 -19.83 8.77 6.12
CA ILE A 415 -19.72 8.92 4.66
C ILE A 415 -19.12 10.28 4.23
N TYR A 416 -18.92 11.19 5.20
CA TYR A 416 -18.51 12.57 4.95
C TYR A 416 -16.99 12.71 4.95
N VAL A 417 -16.32 12.05 3.98
CA VAL A 417 -14.86 12.14 3.78
C VAL A 417 -14.58 13.15 2.68
N GLY A 418 -13.53 13.94 2.86
CA GLY A 418 -13.05 14.91 1.88
C GLY A 418 -14.12 15.93 1.48
N TYR A 419 -14.22 16.24 0.17
CA TYR A 419 -15.18 17.22 -0.35
C TYR A 419 -16.63 16.92 0.04
N LYS A 420 -17.00 15.66 0.24
CA LYS A 420 -18.36 15.28 0.68
C LYS A 420 -18.72 15.92 2.00
N PHE A 421 -17.74 16.04 2.91
CA PHE A 421 -17.95 16.79 4.16
C PHE A 421 -18.12 18.29 3.90
N TYR A 422 -17.17 18.91 3.20
CA TYR A 422 -17.17 20.38 3.07
C TYR A 422 -18.36 20.91 2.28
N GLU A 423 -18.75 20.23 1.19
CA GLU A 423 -19.93 20.59 0.41
C GLU A 423 -21.21 20.46 1.25
N THR A 424 -21.35 19.37 2.02
CA THR A 424 -22.53 19.13 2.86
C THR A 424 -22.56 20.08 4.06
N ALA A 425 -21.41 20.31 4.71
CA ALA A 425 -21.30 21.21 5.86
C ALA A 425 -21.59 22.67 5.49
N ALA A 426 -21.21 23.08 4.29
CA ALA A 426 -21.54 24.40 3.76
C ALA A 426 -23.04 24.51 3.44
N GLU A 427 -23.65 23.51 2.81
CA GLU A 427 -25.10 23.46 2.53
C GLU A 427 -25.93 23.52 3.82
N GLU A 428 -25.50 22.79 4.86
CA GLU A 428 -26.17 22.78 6.16
C GLU A 428 -25.85 24.02 7.03
N GLY A 429 -24.90 24.84 6.62
CA GLY A 429 -24.50 26.08 7.29
C GLY A 429 -23.62 25.89 8.51
N LEU A 430 -22.95 24.73 8.65
CA LEU A 430 -21.95 24.48 9.69
C LEU A 430 -20.70 25.32 9.44
N ILE A 431 -20.26 25.41 8.19
CA ILE A 431 -19.09 26.16 7.77
C ILE A 431 -19.42 27.21 6.72
N GLN A 432 -18.50 28.18 6.55
CA GLN A 432 -18.48 29.01 5.35
C GLN A 432 -17.40 28.44 4.43
N TYR A 433 -17.80 27.99 3.25
CA TYR A 433 -16.91 27.23 2.35
C TYR A 433 -15.61 27.96 2.04
N GLU A 434 -15.69 29.19 1.59
CA GLU A 434 -14.55 30.05 1.24
C GLU A 434 -13.62 30.37 2.43
N ASP A 435 -14.10 30.26 3.66
CA ASP A 435 -13.29 30.48 4.86
C ASP A 435 -12.55 29.18 5.28
N THR A 436 -13.02 28.02 4.86
CA THR A 436 -12.55 26.69 5.27
C THR A 436 -11.71 26.02 4.18
N VAL A 437 -12.18 26.03 2.94
CA VAL A 437 -11.52 25.35 1.82
C VAL A 437 -10.61 26.34 1.06
N GLN A 438 -9.37 25.93 0.83
CA GLN A 438 -8.39 26.70 0.04
C GLN A 438 -8.48 26.33 -1.44
N TYR A 439 -8.45 25.02 -1.75
CA TYR A 439 -8.62 24.48 -3.09
C TYR A 439 -9.57 23.28 -3.04
N PRO A 440 -10.69 23.33 -3.80
CA PRO A 440 -11.61 22.20 -3.88
C PRO A 440 -10.99 20.94 -4.47
N PHE A 441 -11.58 19.80 -4.23
CA PHE A 441 -11.37 18.58 -4.99
C PHE A 441 -11.77 18.81 -6.47
N GLY A 442 -10.97 18.33 -7.41
CA GLY A 442 -11.18 18.56 -8.85
C GLY A 442 -10.68 19.91 -9.37
N TYR A 443 -10.08 20.73 -8.51
CA TYR A 443 -9.60 22.07 -8.88
C TYR A 443 -8.28 22.01 -9.64
N GLY A 444 -8.13 22.86 -10.65
CA GLY A 444 -6.87 23.08 -11.34
C GLY A 444 -7.03 24.08 -12.49
N LEU A 445 -6.03 24.95 -12.63
CA LEU A 445 -5.98 25.99 -13.65
C LEU A 445 -5.28 25.50 -14.93
N SER A 446 -5.54 26.22 -16.03
CA SER A 446 -4.91 26.02 -17.32
C SER A 446 -4.45 27.36 -17.90
N TYR A 447 -3.56 27.34 -18.88
CA TYR A 447 -3.19 28.55 -19.67
C TYR A 447 -4.26 28.94 -20.72
N THR A 448 -5.33 28.15 -20.84
CA THR A 448 -6.47 28.42 -21.69
C THR A 448 -7.77 28.35 -20.89
N THR A 449 -8.89 28.62 -21.53
CA THR A 449 -10.21 28.56 -20.91
C THR A 449 -11.12 27.62 -21.68
N PHE A 450 -12.05 26.98 -21.00
CA PHE A 450 -12.99 26.05 -21.60
C PHE A 450 -14.43 26.41 -21.20
N ASP A 451 -15.34 26.30 -22.17
CA ASP A 451 -16.78 26.29 -21.94
C ASP A 451 -17.26 24.84 -21.97
N LYS A 452 -18.09 24.45 -21.00
CA LYS A 452 -18.69 23.13 -20.91
C LYS A 452 -20.20 23.22 -20.89
N THR A 453 -20.88 22.36 -21.66
CA THR A 453 -22.36 22.33 -21.72
C THR A 453 -22.89 20.92 -21.70
N ILE A 454 -24.05 20.73 -21.07
CA ILE A 454 -24.82 19.48 -21.16
C ILE A 454 -25.88 19.66 -22.26
N GLU A 455 -26.02 18.66 -23.11
CA GLU A 455 -27.02 18.63 -24.19
C GLU A 455 -27.68 17.23 -24.25
N ASN A 456 -28.83 17.15 -24.88
CA ASN A 456 -29.54 15.90 -25.18
C ASN A 456 -29.85 15.05 -23.96
N PHE A 457 -30.07 15.65 -22.79
CA PHE A 457 -30.39 14.93 -21.56
C PHE A 457 -31.66 14.11 -21.71
N LYS A 458 -31.58 12.83 -21.30
CA LYS A 458 -32.69 11.90 -21.45
C LYS A 458 -32.69 10.89 -20.32
N ASP A 459 -33.84 10.79 -19.66
CA ASP A 459 -34.14 9.69 -18.74
C ASP A 459 -34.65 8.48 -19.51
N ASN A 460 -33.97 7.35 -19.42
CA ASN A 460 -34.27 6.08 -20.12
C ASN A 460 -34.87 5.03 -19.16
N GLY A 461 -35.26 5.40 -17.95
CA GLY A 461 -35.70 4.48 -16.90
C GLY A 461 -34.56 4.10 -15.97
N ASP A 462 -33.77 3.09 -16.28
CA ASP A 462 -32.68 2.63 -15.44
C ASP A 462 -31.38 3.44 -15.61
N THR A 463 -31.28 4.20 -16.69
CA THR A 463 -30.12 5.07 -17.00
C THR A 463 -30.54 6.48 -17.32
N VAL A 464 -29.62 7.43 -17.13
CA VAL A 464 -29.68 8.75 -17.75
C VAL A 464 -28.55 8.86 -18.75
N THR A 465 -28.86 9.46 -19.93
CA THR A 465 -27.88 9.68 -21.00
C THR A 465 -27.88 11.13 -21.42
N PHE A 466 -26.72 11.68 -21.72
CA PHE A 466 -26.56 13.04 -22.21
C PHE A 466 -25.21 13.21 -22.90
N ASP A 467 -25.04 14.30 -23.62
CA ASP A 467 -23.79 14.68 -24.24
C ASP A 467 -23.18 15.86 -23.45
N VAL A 468 -21.86 15.81 -23.21
CA VAL A 468 -21.10 16.94 -22.66
C VAL A 468 -20.17 17.45 -23.74
N THR A 469 -20.32 18.70 -24.11
CA THR A 469 -19.43 19.37 -25.06
C THR A 469 -18.48 20.28 -24.32
N VAL A 470 -17.17 20.07 -24.51
CA VAL A 470 -16.09 20.92 -24.01
C VAL A 470 -15.51 21.68 -25.18
N LYS A 471 -15.46 23.00 -25.08
CA LYS A 471 -14.89 23.89 -26.12
C LYS A 471 -13.76 24.72 -25.56
N ASN A 472 -12.63 24.70 -26.19
CA ASN A 472 -11.53 25.62 -25.89
C ASN A 472 -11.89 27.03 -26.37
N THR A 473 -12.04 27.96 -25.44
CA THR A 473 -12.40 29.36 -25.69
C THR A 473 -11.23 30.34 -25.57
N GLY A 474 -10.07 29.84 -25.15
CA GLY A 474 -8.86 30.64 -25.05
C GLY A 474 -7.94 30.53 -26.25
N ASP A 475 -6.69 30.96 -26.06
CA ASP A 475 -5.72 31.14 -27.15
C ASP A 475 -4.63 30.06 -27.21
N VAL A 476 -4.62 29.11 -26.25
CA VAL A 476 -3.62 28.02 -26.13
C VAL A 476 -4.32 26.68 -26.25
N ALA A 477 -3.68 25.73 -26.95
CA ALA A 477 -4.18 24.34 -26.98
C ALA A 477 -4.08 23.70 -25.59
N GLY A 478 -5.06 22.88 -25.22
CA GLY A 478 -5.06 22.24 -23.90
C GLY A 478 -6.11 21.17 -23.77
N LYS A 479 -6.04 20.44 -22.67
CA LYS A 479 -6.99 19.42 -22.20
C LYS A 479 -7.80 19.94 -21.03
N ASP A 480 -9.01 19.39 -20.83
CA ASP A 480 -9.82 19.65 -19.64
C ASP A 480 -10.54 18.38 -19.16
N VAL A 481 -11.05 18.42 -17.94
CA VAL A 481 -11.79 17.32 -17.33
C VAL A 481 -13.28 17.63 -17.32
N ILE A 482 -14.08 16.66 -17.73
CA ILE A 482 -15.53 16.63 -17.47
C ILE A 482 -15.72 15.99 -16.10
N GLU A 483 -16.26 16.72 -15.15
CA GLU A 483 -16.55 16.26 -13.81
C GLU A 483 -18.05 16.27 -13.59
N LEU A 484 -18.61 15.11 -13.28
CA LEU A 484 -20.04 14.92 -13.12
C LEU A 484 -20.33 14.45 -11.70
N TYR A 485 -21.15 15.22 -11.01
CA TYR A 485 -21.57 14.94 -9.65
C TYR A 485 -23.09 14.75 -9.60
N TYR A 486 -23.55 14.00 -8.60
CA TYR A 486 -24.98 13.92 -8.31
C TYR A 486 -25.31 14.39 -6.91
N THR A 487 -26.52 14.89 -6.76
CA THR A 487 -27.17 15.18 -5.50
C THR A 487 -28.44 14.34 -5.42
N ALA A 488 -28.51 13.48 -4.39
CA ALA A 488 -29.68 12.65 -4.12
C ALA A 488 -30.70 13.39 -3.21
N PRO A 489 -31.97 13.03 -3.25
CA PRO A 489 -32.97 13.60 -2.33
C PRO A 489 -32.60 13.18 -0.90
N TYR A 490 -32.51 14.14 0.01
CA TYR A 490 -32.26 13.91 1.43
C TYR A 490 -33.47 14.20 2.28
N THR A 491 -33.79 13.30 3.19
CA THR A 491 -34.81 13.50 4.22
C THR A 491 -34.12 13.57 5.57
N ASN A 492 -34.31 14.67 6.28
CA ASN A 492 -33.68 14.87 7.59
C ASN A 492 -34.01 13.71 8.56
N GLY A 493 -32.98 13.06 9.07
CA GLY A 493 -33.06 11.87 9.90
C GLY A 493 -33.39 10.58 9.14
N GLY A 494 -33.31 10.59 7.80
CA GLY A 494 -33.29 9.42 6.93
C GLY A 494 -31.90 8.85 6.75
N ILE A 495 -31.70 8.09 5.67
CA ILE A 495 -30.39 7.56 5.27
C ILE A 495 -29.45 8.72 4.99
N GLU A 496 -28.23 8.71 5.56
CA GLU A 496 -27.24 9.77 5.39
C GLU A 496 -26.81 9.90 3.92
N LYS A 497 -26.68 11.15 3.44
CA LYS A 497 -26.30 11.45 2.05
C LYS A 497 -25.51 12.74 1.98
N ALA A 498 -24.41 12.72 1.26
CA ALA A 498 -23.66 13.92 0.97
C ALA A 498 -24.37 14.81 -0.06
N ALA A 499 -24.12 16.11 0.01
CA ALA A 499 -24.69 17.09 -0.92
C ALA A 499 -24.13 16.96 -2.33
N ALA A 500 -22.88 16.52 -2.46
CA ALA A 500 -22.19 16.28 -3.73
C ALA A 500 -21.48 14.94 -3.71
N ASN A 501 -21.63 14.16 -4.79
CA ASN A 501 -20.99 12.87 -4.96
C ASN A 501 -20.50 12.75 -6.41
N LEU A 502 -19.22 12.51 -6.62
CA LEU A 502 -18.68 12.21 -7.95
C LEU A 502 -19.35 10.95 -8.50
N ILE A 503 -19.77 10.96 -9.76
CA ILE A 503 -20.41 9.79 -10.39
C ILE A 503 -19.69 9.36 -11.67
N ALA A 504 -19.13 10.31 -12.42
CA ALA A 504 -18.37 10.02 -13.63
C ALA A 504 -17.41 11.17 -13.95
N PHE A 505 -16.36 10.84 -14.67
CA PHE A 505 -15.42 11.84 -15.21
C PHE A 505 -14.85 11.35 -16.53
N GLU A 506 -14.43 12.32 -17.37
CA GLU A 506 -13.74 12.06 -18.64
C GLU A 506 -12.70 13.15 -18.90
N LYS A 507 -11.54 12.77 -19.45
CA LYS A 507 -10.54 13.72 -19.94
C LYS A 507 -10.76 13.97 -21.43
N THR A 508 -10.60 15.23 -21.88
CA THR A 508 -10.62 15.52 -23.33
C THR A 508 -9.30 15.18 -23.98
N GLU A 509 -9.32 15.01 -25.28
CA GLU A 509 -8.12 15.15 -26.09
C GLU A 509 -7.61 16.60 -26.06
N THR A 510 -6.41 16.84 -26.59
CA THR A 510 -5.89 18.20 -26.72
C THR A 510 -6.74 19.00 -27.71
N LEU A 511 -7.40 20.04 -27.22
CA LEU A 511 -8.23 20.94 -28.03
C LEU A 511 -7.46 22.18 -28.45
N ASP A 512 -7.33 22.38 -29.75
CA ASP A 512 -6.82 23.63 -30.30
C ASP A 512 -7.75 24.82 -29.95
N PRO A 513 -7.26 26.07 -29.98
CA PRO A 513 -8.09 27.26 -29.80
C PRO A 513 -9.33 27.26 -30.69
N GLY A 514 -10.51 27.35 -30.09
CA GLY A 514 -11.81 27.28 -30.73
C GLY A 514 -12.33 25.89 -31.09
N ALA A 515 -11.54 24.84 -30.94
CA ALA A 515 -11.97 23.46 -31.12
C ALA A 515 -12.89 23.00 -29.99
N ALA A 516 -13.69 21.98 -30.24
CA ALA A 516 -14.59 21.39 -29.28
C ALA A 516 -14.61 19.86 -29.43
N GLU A 517 -14.82 19.18 -28.34
CA GLU A 517 -15.04 17.74 -28.26
C GLU A 517 -16.37 17.47 -27.53
N THR A 518 -17.07 16.42 -27.95
CA THR A 518 -18.31 15.98 -27.30
C THR A 518 -18.14 14.54 -26.85
N LYS A 519 -18.35 14.29 -25.55
CA LYS A 519 -18.40 12.96 -24.94
C LYS A 519 -19.86 12.59 -24.65
N SER A 520 -20.30 11.41 -25.07
CA SER A 520 -21.62 10.88 -24.70
C SER A 520 -21.51 10.11 -23.39
N ILE A 521 -22.28 10.53 -22.41
CA ILE A 521 -22.27 9.99 -21.04
C ILE A 521 -23.48 9.11 -20.82
N THR A 522 -23.28 8.00 -20.16
CA THR A 522 -24.35 7.12 -19.63
C THR A 522 -24.09 6.88 -18.16
N ILE A 523 -25.06 7.17 -17.31
CA ILE A 523 -25.02 6.91 -15.87
C ILE A 523 -26.13 5.92 -15.53
N ASN A 524 -25.79 4.82 -14.87
CA ASN A 524 -26.78 3.91 -14.29
C ASN A 524 -27.36 4.53 -13.02
N LYS A 525 -28.67 4.55 -12.86
CA LYS A 525 -29.28 5.13 -11.68
C LYS A 525 -28.97 4.36 -10.40
N GLU A 526 -28.75 3.04 -10.49
CA GLU A 526 -28.34 2.21 -9.36
C GLU A 526 -27.00 2.61 -8.75
N ASP A 527 -26.10 3.28 -9.49
CA ASP A 527 -24.83 3.79 -8.98
C ASP A 527 -25.01 4.98 -8.02
N MET A 528 -26.23 5.57 -7.98
CA MET A 528 -26.63 6.63 -7.05
C MET A 528 -27.42 6.10 -5.85
N ALA A 529 -27.57 4.77 -5.72
CA ALA A 529 -28.25 4.16 -4.58
C ALA A 529 -27.43 4.34 -3.30
N SER A 530 -28.12 4.66 -2.19
CA SER A 530 -27.50 4.70 -0.87
C SER A 530 -27.65 3.36 -0.17
N TYR A 531 -26.76 3.06 0.77
CA TYR A 531 -26.82 1.85 1.57
C TYR A 531 -27.53 2.11 2.90
N ASP A 532 -28.65 1.46 3.12
CA ASP A 532 -29.44 1.54 4.37
C ASP A 532 -28.94 0.51 5.40
N SER A 533 -27.91 0.84 6.15
CA SER A 533 -27.35 -0.07 7.18
C SER A 533 -28.22 -0.13 8.44
N GLU A 534 -28.88 0.97 8.79
CA GLU A 534 -29.68 1.12 10.01
C GLU A 534 -31.11 0.48 9.89
N GLY A 535 -31.46 0.02 8.70
CA GLY A 535 -32.79 -0.57 8.47
C GLY A 535 -33.95 0.44 8.48
N ILE A 536 -33.66 1.69 8.11
CA ILE A 536 -34.68 2.77 8.04
C ILE A 536 -35.79 2.41 7.07
N LYS A 537 -35.40 1.84 5.93
CA LYS A 537 -36.30 1.38 4.87
C LYS A 537 -36.16 -0.09 4.55
N ILE A 538 -34.99 -0.66 4.72
CA ILE A 538 -34.66 -2.05 4.38
C ILE A 538 -34.18 -2.79 5.63
N SER A 539 -35.02 -3.64 6.19
CA SER A 539 -34.67 -4.45 7.36
C SER A 539 -33.51 -5.42 7.01
N GLY A 540 -32.40 -5.35 7.73
CA GLY A 540 -31.20 -6.19 7.50
C GLY A 540 -30.19 -5.59 6.54
N GLY A 541 -30.39 -4.34 6.13
CA GLY A 541 -29.47 -3.61 5.25
C GLY A 541 -29.70 -3.88 3.76
N GLY A 542 -29.25 -2.95 2.93
CA GLY A 542 -29.32 -3.07 1.47
C GLY A 542 -29.24 -1.74 0.75
N TYR A 543 -28.96 -1.80 -0.56
CA TYR A 543 -28.97 -0.62 -1.41
C TYR A 543 -30.39 -0.21 -1.77
N ILE A 544 -30.64 1.10 -1.78
CA ILE A 544 -31.92 1.72 -2.15
C ILE A 544 -31.70 3.00 -2.94
N LEU A 545 -32.42 3.14 -4.03
CA LEU A 545 -32.56 4.41 -4.73
C LEU A 545 -33.90 5.04 -4.29
N GLU A 546 -33.83 6.03 -3.43
CA GLU A 546 -35.06 6.64 -2.85
C GLU A 546 -35.81 7.48 -3.85
N ALA A 547 -37.12 7.51 -3.71
CA ALA A 547 -38.00 8.38 -4.49
C ALA A 547 -37.69 9.85 -4.26
N GLY A 548 -37.66 10.64 -5.31
CA GLY A 548 -37.41 12.07 -5.25
C GLY A 548 -36.74 12.63 -6.49
N GLU A 549 -36.38 13.90 -6.42
CA GLU A 549 -35.64 14.60 -7.47
C GLU A 549 -34.13 14.39 -7.27
N TYR A 550 -33.46 13.88 -8.28
CA TYR A 550 -32.01 13.77 -8.39
C TYR A 550 -31.47 14.84 -9.34
N THR A 551 -30.35 15.44 -9.00
CA THR A 551 -29.67 16.41 -9.83
C THR A 551 -28.34 15.82 -10.30
N ILE A 552 -28.06 15.87 -11.60
CA ILE A 552 -26.73 15.66 -12.18
C ILE A 552 -26.16 17.04 -12.46
N SER A 553 -25.00 17.33 -11.88
CA SER A 553 -24.29 18.59 -12.08
C SER A 553 -22.97 18.39 -12.82
N LEU A 554 -22.75 19.15 -13.88
CA LEU A 554 -21.47 19.34 -14.52
C LEU A 554 -20.73 20.45 -13.79
N ARG A 555 -19.54 20.16 -13.30
CA ARG A 555 -18.78 21.08 -12.47
C ARG A 555 -17.37 21.30 -13.02
N SER A 556 -16.69 22.36 -12.57
CA SER A 556 -15.27 22.59 -12.82
C SER A 556 -14.36 22.05 -11.71
N ASP A 557 -14.95 21.82 -10.54
CA ASP A 557 -14.41 21.27 -9.32
C ASP A 557 -15.59 20.88 -8.41
N SER A 558 -15.38 20.23 -7.27
CA SER A 558 -16.48 19.75 -6.40
C SER A 558 -17.48 20.84 -5.98
N HIS A 559 -17.07 22.12 -5.99
CA HIS A 559 -17.87 23.24 -5.53
C HIS A 559 -18.55 24.04 -6.65
N THR A 560 -17.83 24.27 -7.75
CA THR A 560 -18.25 25.21 -8.80
C THR A 560 -19.15 24.54 -9.84
N VAL A 561 -20.44 24.78 -9.76
CA VAL A 561 -21.45 24.24 -10.69
C VAL A 561 -21.48 25.06 -11.99
N LEU A 562 -21.38 24.38 -13.14
CA LEU A 562 -21.46 24.98 -14.49
C LEU A 562 -22.85 24.77 -15.13
N ALA A 563 -23.42 23.56 -14.97
CA ALA A 563 -24.73 23.21 -15.51
C ALA A 563 -25.36 22.10 -14.66
N GLU A 564 -26.68 22.03 -14.68
CA GLU A 564 -27.45 21.01 -13.96
C GLU A 564 -28.56 20.46 -14.85
N GLU A 565 -28.83 19.16 -14.68
CA GLU A 565 -29.98 18.47 -15.23
C GLU A 565 -30.66 17.65 -14.15
N LYS A 566 -31.98 17.51 -14.20
CA LYS A 566 -32.73 16.85 -13.17
C LYS A 566 -33.61 15.74 -13.73
N PHE A 567 -33.78 14.72 -12.90
CA PHE A 567 -34.77 13.65 -13.17
C PHE A 567 -35.46 13.25 -11.86
N THR A 568 -36.55 12.53 -11.98
CA THR A 568 -37.33 12.10 -10.81
C THR A 568 -37.38 10.58 -10.76
N VAL A 569 -37.15 10.03 -9.58
CA VAL A 569 -37.45 8.64 -9.23
C VAL A 569 -38.83 8.63 -8.58
N ASP A 570 -39.84 8.03 -9.22
CA ASP A 570 -41.24 8.11 -8.81
C ASP A 570 -41.54 7.32 -7.53
N SER A 571 -40.78 6.27 -7.24
CA SER A 571 -40.92 5.42 -6.06
C SER A 571 -39.60 4.82 -5.67
N ASP A 572 -39.41 4.50 -4.40
CA ASP A 572 -38.21 3.78 -3.92
C ASP A 572 -37.98 2.52 -4.74
N ILE A 573 -36.71 2.35 -5.18
CA ILE A 573 -36.23 1.11 -5.82
C ILE A 573 -35.37 0.38 -4.80
N ASP A 574 -35.91 -0.73 -4.32
CA ASP A 574 -35.32 -1.57 -3.27
C ASP A 574 -34.50 -2.70 -3.91
N TYR A 575 -33.18 -2.62 -3.84
CA TYR A 575 -32.25 -3.60 -4.37
C TYR A 575 -31.99 -4.80 -3.43
N SER A 576 -32.59 -4.81 -2.23
CA SER A 576 -32.43 -5.93 -1.28
C SER A 576 -33.11 -7.23 -1.74
N LYS A 577 -33.88 -7.20 -2.82
CA LYS A 577 -34.62 -8.37 -3.34
C LYS A 577 -33.93 -9.04 -4.51
N ASP A 578 -33.53 -8.23 -5.48
CA ASP A 578 -33.02 -8.72 -6.77
C ASP A 578 -31.55 -8.31 -7.01
N GLY A 579 -30.94 -7.48 -6.13
CA GLY A 579 -29.60 -6.89 -6.27
C GLY A 579 -29.58 -5.72 -7.24
N ARG A 580 -28.46 -5.00 -7.28
CA ARG A 580 -28.13 -4.09 -8.39
C ARG A 580 -27.71 -4.94 -9.59
N SER A 581 -27.83 -4.44 -10.80
CA SER A 581 -27.46 -5.19 -12.00
C SER A 581 -25.97 -5.57 -12.07
N SER A 582 -25.16 -4.85 -11.32
CA SER A 582 -23.71 -5.07 -11.20
C SER A 582 -23.31 -6.03 -10.07
N ASP A 583 -24.24 -6.52 -9.26
CA ASP A 583 -23.98 -7.45 -8.16
C ASP A 583 -24.30 -8.90 -8.55
N GLU A 584 -23.42 -9.84 -8.21
CA GLU A 584 -23.66 -11.27 -8.38
C GLU A 584 -24.65 -11.82 -7.33
N THR A 585 -24.61 -11.28 -6.13
CA THR A 585 -25.57 -11.59 -5.06
C THR A 585 -26.06 -10.32 -4.39
N VAL A 586 -27.23 -10.42 -3.74
CA VAL A 586 -27.86 -9.29 -3.03
C VAL A 586 -27.02 -8.84 -1.85
N ALA A 587 -26.74 -7.54 -1.76
CA ALA A 587 -26.01 -6.96 -0.64
C ALA A 587 -26.91 -6.89 0.63
N THR A 588 -26.34 -7.35 1.75
CA THR A 588 -26.95 -7.29 3.09
C THR A 588 -25.89 -6.88 4.12
N ASN A 589 -26.31 -6.47 5.32
CA ASN A 589 -25.34 -6.13 6.37
C ASN A 589 -24.40 -7.30 6.66
N GLN A 590 -23.11 -7.03 6.57
CA GLN A 590 -22.03 -7.99 6.82
C GLN A 590 -21.15 -7.58 7.98
N PHE A 591 -21.11 -6.30 8.32
CA PHE A 591 -20.16 -5.71 9.27
C PHE A 591 -20.84 -5.09 10.49
N GLU A 592 -22.07 -4.65 10.38
CA GLU A 592 -22.78 -3.81 11.36
C GLU A 592 -22.74 -4.36 12.79
N ASP A 593 -22.84 -5.68 12.96
CA ASP A 593 -22.86 -6.35 14.28
C ASP A 593 -21.52 -6.21 15.05
N TYR A 594 -20.40 -5.94 14.38
CA TYR A 594 -19.07 -5.90 15.02
C TYR A 594 -18.23 -4.67 14.64
N SER A 595 -18.61 -3.92 13.61
CA SER A 595 -17.83 -2.76 13.15
C SER A 595 -18.36 -1.42 13.68
N ARG A 596 -19.61 -1.38 14.18
CA ARG A 596 -20.27 -0.13 14.55
C ARG A 596 -19.58 0.62 15.68
N GLY A 597 -19.04 -0.09 16.68
CA GLY A 597 -18.37 0.50 17.85
C GLY A 597 -19.30 1.33 18.74
N ASP A 598 -18.74 1.81 19.84
CA ASP A 598 -19.45 2.61 20.85
C ASP A 598 -19.12 4.10 20.72
N PHE A 599 -19.29 4.69 19.55
CA PHE A 599 -19.02 6.11 19.28
C PHE A 599 -20.18 6.77 18.54
N GLU A 600 -20.29 8.09 18.68
CA GLU A 600 -21.27 8.86 17.93
C GLU A 600 -20.74 9.17 16.53
N GLN A 601 -21.50 8.83 15.50
CA GLN A 601 -21.19 9.15 14.12
C GLN A 601 -21.78 10.52 13.75
N LEU A 602 -21.05 11.29 12.97
CA LEU A 602 -21.50 12.54 12.39
C LEU A 602 -22.80 12.33 11.59
N SER A 603 -23.79 13.16 11.82
CA SER A 603 -25.07 13.07 11.14
C SER A 603 -25.48 14.41 10.54
N ARG A 604 -25.91 14.38 9.28
CA ARG A 604 -26.48 15.52 8.58
C ARG A 604 -27.81 15.97 9.20
N ALA A 605 -28.47 15.10 9.96
CA ALA A 605 -29.68 15.46 10.70
C ALA A 605 -29.39 16.67 11.61
N ASN A 606 -30.29 17.66 11.58
CA ASN A 606 -30.15 18.92 12.31
C ASN A 606 -28.89 19.76 11.94
N GLY A 607 -28.40 19.65 10.69
CA GLY A 607 -27.32 20.48 10.18
C GLY A 607 -25.99 20.22 10.87
N PHE A 608 -25.63 18.95 11.10
CA PHE A 608 -24.42 18.55 11.81
C PHE A 608 -24.30 19.11 13.23
N ALA A 609 -25.42 19.27 13.93
CA ALA A 609 -25.42 19.78 15.32
C ALA A 609 -24.58 18.91 16.28
N ASN A 610 -24.26 17.69 15.91
CA ASN A 610 -23.44 16.76 16.68
C ASN A 610 -21.94 16.76 16.29
N TYR A 611 -21.49 17.74 15.51
CA TYR A 611 -20.09 17.77 15.04
C TYR A 611 -19.07 17.67 16.20
N GLU A 612 -19.23 18.48 17.23
CA GLU A 612 -18.33 18.51 18.38
C GLU A 612 -18.35 17.20 19.20
N SER A 613 -19.47 16.51 19.27
CA SER A 613 -19.54 15.24 20.00
C SER A 613 -19.07 14.05 19.18
N ALA A 614 -19.21 14.09 17.86
CA ALA A 614 -18.76 13.03 16.97
C ALA A 614 -17.27 13.16 16.59
N CYS A 615 -16.85 14.35 16.14
CA CYS A 615 -15.54 14.61 15.55
C CYS A 615 -14.61 15.45 16.45
N GLY A 616 -15.09 15.93 17.58
CA GLY A 616 -14.28 16.68 18.55
C GLY A 616 -13.29 15.80 19.31
N LYS A 617 -12.57 16.41 20.25
CA LYS A 617 -11.57 15.72 21.05
C LYS A 617 -12.15 14.52 21.81
N LEU A 618 -11.52 13.37 21.69
CA LEU A 618 -11.94 12.15 22.38
C LEU A 618 -11.97 12.34 23.91
N SER A 619 -13.02 11.87 24.55
CA SER A 619 -13.16 11.87 26.03
C SER A 619 -12.28 10.77 26.63
N GLU A 620 -11.98 10.88 27.94
CA GLU A 620 -11.25 9.82 28.66
C GLU A 620 -11.94 8.45 28.57
N ASP A 621 -13.28 8.45 28.51
CA ASP A 621 -14.07 7.21 28.40
C ASP A 621 -13.89 6.52 27.03
N ALA A 622 -13.57 7.25 25.97
CA ALA A 622 -13.30 6.66 24.67
C ALA A 622 -12.05 5.74 24.65
N TYR A 623 -11.14 5.93 25.59
CA TYR A 623 -9.95 5.09 25.76
C TYR A 623 -10.20 3.88 26.67
N VAL A 624 -11.43 3.61 27.06
CA VAL A 624 -11.82 2.45 27.87
C VAL A 624 -12.63 1.50 27.01
N MET A 625 -12.04 0.35 26.68
CA MET A 625 -12.74 -0.68 25.91
C MET A 625 -13.95 -1.19 26.67
N SER A 626 -15.12 -1.21 26.02
CA SER A 626 -16.36 -1.73 26.61
C SER A 626 -16.28 -3.23 26.87
N ASP A 627 -17.10 -3.72 27.80
CA ASP A 627 -17.19 -5.16 28.09
C ASP A 627 -17.67 -5.96 26.88
N GLU A 628 -18.47 -5.35 25.99
CA GLU A 628 -19.00 -5.95 24.76
C GLU A 628 -17.89 -6.10 23.72
N THR A 629 -17.18 -5.01 23.40
CA THR A 629 -16.02 -5.03 22.51
C THR A 629 -14.95 -6.00 23.00
N ARG A 630 -14.64 -5.96 24.32
CA ARG A 630 -13.68 -6.84 24.93
C ARG A 630 -14.04 -8.31 24.74
N LYS A 631 -15.32 -8.66 25.02
CA LYS A 631 -15.81 -10.03 24.86
C LYS A 631 -15.67 -10.50 23.40
N ALA A 632 -16.05 -9.66 22.43
CA ALA A 632 -15.93 -9.99 21.02
C ALA A 632 -14.49 -10.27 20.60
N VAL A 633 -13.56 -9.41 21.04
CA VAL A 633 -12.12 -9.60 20.76
C VAL A 633 -11.56 -10.85 21.44
N GLU A 634 -12.01 -11.19 22.67
CA GLU A 634 -11.53 -12.36 23.40
C GLU A 634 -12.04 -13.69 22.82
N GLU A 635 -13.22 -13.72 22.20
CA GLU A 635 -13.86 -14.96 21.75
C GLU A 635 -13.10 -15.62 20.59
N ASP A 636 -12.53 -14.83 19.67
CA ASP A 636 -11.96 -15.35 18.42
C ASP A 636 -10.44 -15.44 18.41
N VAL A 637 -9.71 -14.57 19.11
CA VAL A 637 -8.25 -14.45 18.92
C VAL A 637 -7.44 -14.54 20.21
N PHE A 638 -7.92 -13.97 21.33
CA PHE A 638 -7.13 -13.92 22.57
C PHE A 638 -7.19 -15.19 23.42
N GLY A 639 -8.11 -16.11 23.17
CA GLY A 639 -8.02 -17.48 23.63
C GLY A 639 -6.93 -18.23 22.83
N ILE A 640 -6.70 -19.48 23.12
CA ILE A 640 -6.04 -20.38 22.18
C ILE A 640 -7.05 -20.63 21.07
N TYR A 641 -6.73 -20.17 19.84
CA TYR A 641 -7.55 -20.49 18.67
C TYR A 641 -7.72 -22.01 18.56
N ASP A 642 -8.94 -22.44 18.39
CA ASP A 642 -9.32 -23.84 18.25
C ASP A 642 -10.25 -24.02 17.06
N GLY A 643 -9.66 -24.29 15.89
CA GLY A 643 -10.39 -24.47 14.63
C GLY A 643 -11.43 -25.59 14.67
N THR A 644 -11.27 -26.55 15.59
CA THR A 644 -12.22 -27.67 15.70
C THR A 644 -13.62 -27.25 16.13
N LYS A 645 -13.77 -26.05 16.73
CA LYS A 645 -15.08 -25.48 17.09
C LYS A 645 -15.92 -25.09 15.86
N TYR A 646 -15.28 -24.92 14.73
CA TYR A 646 -15.92 -24.52 13.47
C TYR A 646 -16.12 -25.70 12.52
N ASN A 647 -15.81 -26.93 12.94
CA ASN A 647 -16.00 -28.12 12.14
C ASN A 647 -17.48 -28.52 12.08
N ASP A 648 -17.95 -28.86 10.88
CA ASP A 648 -19.29 -29.40 10.64
C ASP A 648 -19.19 -30.94 10.48
N ASP A 649 -19.81 -31.66 11.41
CA ASP A 649 -19.84 -33.14 11.38
C ASP A 649 -20.57 -33.70 10.12
N SER A 650 -21.31 -32.88 9.39
CA SER A 650 -21.98 -33.25 8.17
C SER A 650 -21.12 -33.16 6.91
N ASP A 651 -19.97 -32.50 6.98
CA ASP A 651 -19.04 -32.40 5.88
C ASP A 651 -18.46 -33.76 5.48
N GLU A 652 -18.40 -34.00 4.19
CA GLU A 652 -17.77 -35.22 3.66
C GLU A 652 -16.32 -34.95 3.29
N MET A 653 -15.42 -35.84 3.72
CA MET A 653 -13.99 -35.75 3.37
C MET A 653 -13.81 -35.77 1.85
N PRO A 654 -13.21 -34.75 1.23
CA PRO A 654 -12.94 -34.74 -0.18
C PRO A 654 -11.86 -35.78 -0.54
N LYS A 655 -11.80 -36.19 -1.80
CA LYS A 655 -10.74 -37.07 -2.28
C LYS A 655 -9.40 -36.32 -2.27
N MET A 656 -8.34 -37.04 -1.96
CA MET A 656 -6.96 -36.59 -1.98
C MET A 656 -6.07 -37.68 -2.59
N GLU A 657 -4.86 -37.33 -3.02
CA GLU A 657 -3.82 -38.22 -3.53
C GLU A 657 -4.28 -39.13 -4.69
N GLN A 658 -5.25 -38.68 -5.50
CA GLN A 658 -5.68 -39.40 -6.67
C GLN A 658 -4.73 -39.17 -7.84
N ASP A 659 -4.53 -40.20 -8.70
CA ASP A 659 -3.77 -40.04 -9.95
C ASP A 659 -4.77 -39.83 -11.12
N ASN A 660 -5.19 -38.60 -11.33
CA ASN A 660 -6.07 -38.20 -12.43
C ASN A 660 -5.29 -37.80 -13.69
N GLY A 661 -3.95 -37.66 -13.58
CA GLY A 661 -3.06 -37.32 -14.69
C GLY A 661 -3.16 -35.89 -15.21
N LEU A 662 -3.82 -35.00 -14.47
CA LEU A 662 -3.93 -33.58 -14.83
C LEU A 662 -2.73 -32.77 -14.34
N GLN A 663 -2.36 -31.79 -15.16
CA GLN A 663 -1.37 -30.77 -14.80
C GLN A 663 -2.05 -29.41 -14.79
N LEU A 664 -1.55 -28.46 -13.99
CA LEU A 664 -2.13 -27.12 -13.88
C LEU A 664 -2.26 -26.43 -15.26
N ALA A 665 -1.29 -26.63 -16.14
CA ALA A 665 -1.32 -26.10 -17.49
C ALA A 665 -2.50 -26.59 -18.35
N ASP A 666 -3.07 -27.76 -18.04
CA ASP A 666 -4.23 -28.29 -18.75
C ASP A 666 -5.52 -27.49 -18.45
N LEU A 667 -5.48 -26.68 -17.40
CA LEU A 667 -6.62 -25.91 -16.92
C LEU A 667 -6.53 -24.40 -17.27
N THR A 668 -5.45 -23.98 -17.91
CA THR A 668 -5.29 -22.58 -18.37
C THR A 668 -6.46 -22.17 -19.26
N GLY A 669 -7.11 -21.04 -18.94
CA GLY A 669 -8.26 -20.51 -19.69
C GLY A 669 -9.58 -21.23 -19.45
N LYS A 670 -9.64 -22.24 -18.58
CA LYS A 670 -10.91 -22.86 -18.18
C LYS A 670 -11.64 -21.97 -17.18
N SER A 671 -12.97 -22.00 -17.24
CA SER A 671 -13.79 -21.29 -16.25
C SER A 671 -13.54 -21.82 -14.84
N TYR A 672 -13.76 -20.99 -13.85
CA TYR A 672 -13.57 -21.36 -12.45
C TYR A 672 -14.43 -22.56 -12.03
N ASP A 673 -15.63 -22.73 -12.61
CA ASP A 673 -16.57 -23.81 -12.31
C ASP A 673 -16.40 -25.07 -13.20
N ASP A 674 -15.31 -25.13 -14.01
CA ASP A 674 -15.02 -26.34 -14.79
C ASP A 674 -14.73 -27.54 -13.88
N GLU A 675 -15.35 -28.69 -14.13
CA GLU A 675 -15.22 -29.90 -13.29
C GLU A 675 -13.78 -30.46 -13.21
N ASP A 676 -12.88 -30.03 -14.10
CA ASP A 676 -11.51 -30.51 -14.08
C ASP A 676 -10.71 -29.87 -12.93
N TRP A 677 -11.16 -28.74 -12.39
CA TRP A 677 -10.59 -28.20 -11.17
C TRP A 677 -10.73 -29.16 -9.99
N ASP A 678 -11.90 -29.77 -9.80
CA ASP A 678 -12.09 -30.78 -8.77
C ASP A 678 -11.19 -31.98 -8.95
N LYS A 679 -11.04 -32.47 -10.21
CA LYS A 679 -10.15 -33.56 -10.53
C LYS A 679 -8.68 -33.23 -10.29
N LEU A 680 -8.24 -31.99 -10.56
CA LEU A 680 -6.89 -31.54 -10.27
C LEU A 680 -6.64 -31.49 -8.75
N LEU A 681 -7.58 -30.92 -8.02
CA LEU A 681 -7.51 -30.80 -6.57
C LEU A 681 -7.53 -32.17 -5.86
N ASP A 682 -8.21 -33.15 -6.42
CA ASP A 682 -8.20 -34.54 -5.95
C ASP A 682 -6.78 -35.17 -5.97
N GLN A 683 -5.83 -34.59 -6.72
CA GLN A 683 -4.43 -35.09 -6.76
C GLN A 683 -3.58 -34.58 -5.60
N LEU A 684 -4.01 -33.48 -4.96
CA LEU A 684 -3.25 -32.87 -3.85
C LEU A 684 -3.28 -33.75 -2.60
N SER A 685 -2.16 -33.81 -1.91
CA SER A 685 -2.07 -34.30 -0.54
C SER A 685 -2.35 -33.17 0.48
N PHE A 686 -2.59 -33.53 1.73
CA PHE A 686 -2.67 -32.55 2.82
C PHE A 686 -1.41 -31.67 2.88
N GLU A 687 -0.23 -32.29 2.72
CA GLU A 687 1.05 -31.57 2.72
C GLU A 687 1.19 -30.62 1.52
N ASP A 688 0.74 -31.02 0.33
CA ASP A 688 0.73 -30.15 -0.85
C ASP A 688 -0.13 -28.92 -0.60
N MET A 689 -1.34 -29.10 -0.07
CA MET A 689 -2.25 -28.01 0.26
C MET A 689 -1.66 -27.09 1.33
N SER A 690 -1.13 -27.66 2.41
CA SER A 690 -0.48 -26.90 3.49
C SER A 690 0.72 -26.09 2.96
N THR A 691 1.51 -26.68 2.06
CA THR A 691 2.65 -25.99 1.44
C THR A 691 2.19 -24.85 0.56
N LEU A 692 1.19 -25.04 -0.27
CA LEU A 692 0.68 -24.01 -1.18
C LEU A 692 0.11 -22.80 -0.42
N ILE A 693 -0.56 -23.04 0.71
CA ILE A 693 -1.17 -22.01 1.54
C ILE A 693 -0.13 -21.23 2.37
N ASN A 694 0.87 -21.93 2.94
CA ASN A 694 1.79 -21.30 3.91
C ASN A 694 3.09 -20.76 3.28
N VAL A 695 3.39 -21.09 2.02
CA VAL A 695 4.62 -20.64 1.34
C VAL A 695 4.31 -19.50 0.39
N GLY A 696 3.92 -18.36 0.97
CA GLY A 696 3.51 -17.14 0.26
C GLY A 696 4.50 -15.95 0.36
N GLY A 697 5.72 -16.15 0.85
CA GLY A 697 6.70 -15.07 0.98
C GLY A 697 7.20 -14.55 -0.37
N TRP A 698 6.50 -13.60 -0.98
CA TRP A 698 6.74 -13.06 -2.34
C TRP A 698 6.81 -14.15 -3.41
N GLN A 699 5.98 -15.17 -3.30
CA GLN A 699 5.96 -16.31 -4.19
C GLN A 699 4.70 -17.16 -3.98
N THR A 700 4.40 -18.03 -4.94
CA THR A 700 3.56 -19.20 -4.68
C THR A 700 4.36 -20.49 -4.87
N ALA A 701 4.16 -21.47 -3.98
CA ALA A 701 4.97 -22.69 -3.93
C ALA A 701 4.87 -23.56 -5.18
N GLU A 702 5.95 -24.30 -5.50
CA GLU A 702 5.93 -25.40 -6.46
C GLU A 702 5.16 -26.59 -5.86
N ILE A 703 4.22 -27.17 -6.63
CA ILE A 703 3.48 -28.38 -6.26
C ILE A 703 3.62 -29.42 -7.38
N GLN A 704 4.42 -30.43 -7.15
CA GLN A 704 4.79 -31.41 -8.17
C GLN A 704 3.63 -32.35 -8.55
N SER A 705 2.75 -32.68 -7.62
CA SER A 705 1.59 -33.59 -7.87
C SER A 705 0.65 -33.07 -8.97
N VAL A 706 0.61 -31.76 -9.17
CA VAL A 706 -0.23 -31.07 -10.18
C VAL A 706 0.60 -30.29 -11.20
N GLY A 707 1.93 -30.42 -11.21
CA GLY A 707 2.82 -29.74 -12.16
C GLY A 707 2.84 -28.22 -12.04
N LYS A 708 2.46 -27.67 -10.87
CA LYS A 708 2.55 -26.24 -10.60
C LYS A 708 4.00 -25.83 -10.36
N ILE A 709 4.48 -24.85 -11.13
CA ILE A 709 5.80 -24.25 -10.90
C ILE A 709 5.79 -23.29 -9.71
N ALA A 710 6.96 -23.02 -9.14
CA ALA A 710 7.12 -21.87 -8.25
C ALA A 710 6.99 -20.57 -9.04
N THR A 711 6.31 -19.58 -8.47
CA THR A 711 6.19 -18.22 -9.04
C THR A 711 6.92 -17.22 -8.14
N SER A 712 7.05 -16.00 -8.61
CA SER A 712 7.60 -14.88 -7.83
C SER A 712 6.64 -13.70 -7.96
N ASP A 713 6.34 -13.07 -6.84
CA ASP A 713 5.53 -11.86 -6.76
C ASP A 713 6.39 -10.71 -6.22
N CYS A 714 6.08 -9.46 -6.54
CA CYS A 714 6.88 -8.32 -6.15
C CYS A 714 6.05 -7.17 -5.61
N ASP A 715 6.62 -6.45 -4.64
CA ASP A 715 6.13 -5.14 -4.26
C ASP A 715 6.20 -4.16 -5.43
N GLY A 716 5.39 -3.11 -5.37
CA GLY A 716 5.54 -2.01 -6.28
C GLY A 716 4.29 -1.33 -6.80
N PRO A 717 3.50 -0.60 -5.98
CA PRO A 717 2.58 0.39 -6.51
C PRO A 717 3.32 1.40 -7.41
N ALA A 718 4.43 1.97 -6.97
CA ALA A 718 5.24 2.93 -7.73
C ALA A 718 6.36 2.26 -8.57
N GLY A 719 6.14 1.05 -9.10
CA GLY A 719 7.10 0.31 -9.95
C GLY A 719 7.66 -0.96 -9.32
N LEU A 720 8.22 -1.83 -10.14
CA LEU A 720 8.76 -3.12 -9.71
C LEU A 720 9.81 -2.95 -8.61
N ASN A 721 9.56 -3.55 -7.45
CA ASN A 721 10.45 -3.51 -6.29
C ASN A 721 10.70 -4.92 -5.73
N ASN A 722 11.72 -5.59 -6.25
CA ASN A 722 12.16 -6.87 -5.69
C ASN A 722 13.34 -6.67 -4.74
N PHE A 723 13.05 -6.47 -3.46
CA PHE A 723 14.07 -6.24 -2.43
C PHE A 723 14.96 -7.47 -2.17
N ILE A 724 14.50 -8.69 -2.49
CA ILE A 724 15.26 -9.94 -2.31
C ILE A 724 16.43 -9.97 -3.28
N THR A 725 16.18 -9.68 -4.57
CA THR A 725 17.22 -9.67 -5.61
C THR A 725 17.86 -8.31 -5.79
N LYS A 726 17.29 -7.27 -5.21
CA LYS A 726 17.62 -5.86 -5.48
C LYS A 726 17.49 -5.54 -6.98
N THR A 727 16.42 -6.05 -7.58
CA THR A 727 15.99 -5.67 -8.92
C THR A 727 14.89 -4.63 -8.76
N TYR A 728 15.15 -3.45 -9.27
CA TYR A 728 14.20 -2.34 -9.25
C TYR A 728 13.83 -1.98 -10.67
N GLY A 729 12.55 -1.68 -10.87
CA GLY A 729 12.04 -1.11 -12.11
C GLY A 729 12.31 0.39 -12.22
N THR A 730 11.75 1.02 -13.21
CA THR A 730 11.72 2.47 -13.31
C THR A 730 10.85 3.02 -12.17
N ALA A 731 11.25 4.13 -11.56
CA ALA A 731 10.45 4.77 -10.54
C ALA A 731 9.23 5.43 -11.18
N TYR A 732 8.05 4.85 -10.99
CA TYR A 732 6.78 5.46 -11.41
C TYR A 732 6.38 6.59 -10.44
N PRO A 733 5.52 7.52 -10.86
CA PRO A 733 5.00 8.55 -9.98
C PRO A 733 4.17 7.96 -8.83
N SER A 734 3.95 8.76 -7.79
CA SER A 734 2.94 8.44 -6.78
C SER A 734 1.55 8.32 -7.43
N GLU A 735 0.69 7.47 -6.86
CA GLU A 735 -0.70 7.32 -7.31
C GLU A 735 -1.47 8.63 -7.22
N VAL A 736 -1.10 9.53 -6.30
CA VAL A 736 -1.63 10.91 -6.25
C VAL A 736 -1.42 11.63 -7.57
N LEU A 737 -0.18 11.60 -8.13
CA LEU A 737 0.11 12.28 -9.40
C LEU A 737 -0.59 11.59 -10.58
N ILE A 738 -0.68 10.25 -10.55
CA ILE A 738 -1.43 9.49 -11.57
C ILE A 738 -2.92 9.89 -11.53
N ALA A 739 -3.51 9.93 -10.34
CA ALA A 739 -4.90 10.33 -10.17
C ALA A 739 -5.17 11.79 -10.56
N GLN A 740 -4.22 12.71 -10.30
CA GLN A 740 -4.32 14.12 -10.70
C GLN A 740 -4.43 14.32 -12.21
N THR A 741 -4.08 13.32 -13.00
CA THR A 741 -4.32 13.36 -14.45
C THR A 741 -5.81 13.30 -14.79
N TRP A 742 -6.64 12.67 -13.97
CA TRP A 742 -8.05 12.35 -14.25
C TRP A 742 -8.24 11.66 -15.60
N ASN A 743 -7.22 10.93 -16.05
CA ASN A 743 -7.15 10.32 -17.37
C ASN A 743 -7.06 8.80 -17.27
N LYS A 744 -8.18 8.14 -17.45
CA LYS A 744 -8.31 6.66 -17.40
C LYS A 744 -7.42 5.97 -18.45
N ASP A 745 -7.29 6.55 -19.63
CA ASP A 745 -6.46 5.97 -20.69
C ASP A 745 -4.98 6.06 -20.36
N LEU A 746 -4.54 7.16 -19.71
CA LEU A 746 -3.16 7.30 -19.27
C LEU A 746 -2.86 6.36 -18.08
N ALA A 747 -3.80 6.16 -17.15
CA ALA A 747 -3.66 5.15 -16.10
C ALA A 747 -3.49 3.75 -16.70
N LYS A 748 -4.23 3.42 -17.76
CA LYS A 748 -4.06 2.15 -18.48
C LYS A 748 -2.69 2.05 -19.16
N GLU A 749 -2.17 3.15 -19.72
CA GLU A 749 -0.81 3.20 -20.28
C GLU A 749 0.26 3.00 -19.20
N VAL A 750 0.06 3.55 -17.99
CA VAL A 750 0.92 3.30 -16.82
C VAL A 750 0.97 1.80 -16.50
N GLY A 751 -0.19 1.17 -16.36
CA GLY A 751 -0.28 -0.27 -16.10
C GLY A 751 0.34 -1.14 -17.20
N ASP A 752 0.15 -0.80 -18.49
CA ASP A 752 0.76 -1.52 -19.62
C ASP A 752 2.30 -1.42 -19.58
N SER A 753 2.80 -0.22 -19.34
CA SER A 753 4.22 0.07 -19.28
C SER A 753 4.89 -0.63 -18.08
N MET A 754 4.29 -0.53 -16.90
CA MET A 754 4.74 -1.23 -15.69
C MET A 754 4.66 -2.75 -15.88
N GLY A 755 3.56 -3.26 -16.43
CA GLY A 755 3.38 -4.68 -16.73
C GLY A 755 4.48 -5.23 -17.64
N GLN A 756 4.99 -4.42 -18.59
CA GLN A 756 6.13 -4.83 -19.43
C GLN A 756 7.42 -4.99 -18.62
N GLU A 757 7.66 -4.15 -17.62
CA GLU A 757 8.81 -4.31 -16.70
C GLU A 757 8.71 -5.61 -15.88
N TYR A 758 7.50 -5.95 -15.43
CA TYR A 758 7.24 -7.22 -14.74
C TYR A 758 7.51 -8.42 -15.65
N VAL A 759 7.10 -8.38 -16.91
CA VAL A 759 7.41 -9.41 -17.91
C VAL A 759 8.92 -9.53 -18.11
N ASP A 760 9.63 -8.42 -18.30
CA ASP A 760 11.10 -8.41 -18.45
C ASP A 760 11.79 -9.04 -17.23
N ALA A 761 11.23 -8.84 -16.04
CA ALA A 761 11.71 -9.42 -14.79
C ALA A 761 11.34 -10.89 -14.57
N ASP A 762 10.61 -11.52 -15.51
CA ASP A 762 10.06 -12.89 -15.38
C ASP A 762 9.18 -13.02 -14.11
N ASN A 763 8.39 -11.98 -13.84
CA ASN A 763 7.49 -11.87 -12.71
C ASN A 763 6.11 -11.47 -13.22
N PHE A 764 5.05 -12.11 -12.69
CA PHE A 764 3.69 -11.84 -13.13
C PHE A 764 2.73 -11.55 -11.98
N GLY A 765 3.22 -11.48 -10.74
CA GLY A 765 2.43 -11.05 -9.57
C GLY A 765 2.87 -9.66 -9.11
N TRP A 766 1.95 -8.71 -9.17
CA TRP A 766 2.16 -7.31 -8.80
C TRP A 766 1.39 -6.96 -7.54
N TYR A 767 2.10 -6.68 -6.42
CA TYR A 767 1.49 -6.18 -5.20
C TYR A 767 1.09 -4.71 -5.36
N GLY A 768 0.07 -4.51 -6.14
CA GLY A 768 -0.53 -3.24 -6.52
C GLY A 768 -1.72 -3.44 -7.49
N PRO A 769 -2.49 -2.37 -7.77
CA PRO A 769 -2.36 -1.04 -7.17
C PRO A 769 -2.90 -0.99 -5.73
N ALA A 770 -2.47 0.05 -4.99
CA ALA A 770 -3.03 0.36 -3.70
C ALA A 770 -4.12 1.43 -3.84
N MET A 771 -5.31 1.19 -3.27
CA MET A 771 -6.49 2.02 -3.56
C MET A 771 -7.35 2.35 -2.34
N ASN A 772 -6.78 2.30 -1.13
CA ASN A 772 -7.43 2.89 0.03
C ASN A 772 -7.66 4.39 -0.24
N ILE A 773 -8.64 5.00 0.44
CA ILE A 773 -8.90 6.42 0.22
C ILE A 773 -8.08 7.29 1.19
N HIS A 774 -7.81 8.53 0.79
CA HIS A 774 -7.19 9.54 1.66
C HIS A 774 -8.23 10.03 2.69
N ARG A 775 -8.46 9.21 3.74
CA ARG A 775 -9.32 9.60 4.84
C ARG A 775 -8.79 10.83 5.56
N SER A 776 -7.48 10.86 5.76
CA SER A 776 -6.77 11.92 6.47
C SER A 776 -5.56 12.39 5.69
N ALA A 777 -5.32 13.71 5.70
CA ALA A 777 -4.09 14.28 5.17
C ALA A 777 -2.83 13.77 5.88
N PHE A 778 -2.94 13.31 7.11
CA PHE A 778 -1.81 12.81 7.91
C PHE A 778 -1.45 11.34 7.66
N ALA A 779 -2.23 10.59 6.88
CA ALA A 779 -1.91 9.19 6.62
C ALA A 779 -0.58 9.04 5.86
N GLY A 780 0.32 8.22 6.40
CA GLY A 780 1.70 8.10 5.89
C GLY A 780 1.78 7.51 4.48
N ARG A 781 0.84 6.66 4.09
CA ARG A 781 0.81 5.96 2.80
C ARG A 781 -0.09 6.63 1.75
N ASN A 782 -0.55 7.86 1.95
CA ASN A 782 -1.32 8.56 0.91
C ASN A 782 -0.58 8.62 -0.44
N PHE A 783 0.74 8.60 -0.45
CA PHE A 783 1.55 8.61 -1.68
C PHE A 783 1.26 7.44 -2.63
N GLU A 784 0.83 6.28 -2.10
CA GLU A 784 0.52 5.08 -2.88
C GLU A 784 -0.99 4.81 -3.00
N TYR A 785 -1.82 5.77 -2.61
CA TYR A 785 -3.26 5.77 -2.79
C TYR A 785 -3.65 6.93 -3.72
N TYR A 786 -4.81 6.82 -4.39
CA TYR A 786 -5.14 7.75 -5.47
C TYR A 786 -5.76 9.07 -4.98
N SER A 787 -6.71 9.02 -4.03
CA SER A 787 -7.60 10.15 -3.76
C SER A 787 -8.43 9.96 -2.48
N GLU A 788 -9.02 11.06 -1.99
CA GLU A 788 -10.08 11.04 -0.98
C GLU A 788 -11.42 10.48 -1.50
N ASP A 789 -11.57 10.31 -2.83
CA ASP A 789 -12.82 9.84 -3.45
C ASP A 789 -12.69 8.42 -4.01
N GLY A 790 -13.59 7.52 -3.57
CA GLY A 790 -13.58 6.13 -3.98
C GLY A 790 -13.96 5.89 -5.45
N VAL A 791 -14.68 6.82 -6.10
CA VAL A 791 -15.03 6.68 -7.53
C VAL A 791 -13.83 7.01 -8.40
N LEU A 792 -13.13 8.11 -8.11
CA LEU A 792 -11.90 8.45 -8.81
C LEU A 792 -10.85 7.36 -8.63
N SER A 793 -10.60 6.95 -7.39
CA SER A 793 -9.64 5.89 -7.04
C SER A 793 -9.96 4.58 -7.77
N GLY A 794 -11.22 4.15 -7.73
CA GLY A 794 -11.64 2.87 -8.33
C GLY A 794 -11.49 2.84 -9.85
N TYR A 795 -11.86 3.91 -10.55
CA TYR A 795 -11.70 3.96 -12.00
C TYR A 795 -10.24 4.09 -12.44
N MET A 796 -9.42 4.87 -11.73
CA MET A 796 -7.98 4.96 -12.03
C MET A 796 -7.31 3.59 -11.80
N ALA A 797 -7.54 2.95 -10.66
CA ALA A 797 -7.03 1.63 -10.35
C ALA A 797 -7.48 0.56 -11.35
N ALA A 798 -8.78 0.50 -11.71
CA ALA A 798 -9.30 -0.46 -12.68
C ALA A 798 -8.57 -0.37 -14.02
N ASN A 799 -8.32 0.85 -14.51
CA ASN A 799 -7.64 1.03 -15.78
C ASN A 799 -6.16 0.68 -15.72
N GLU A 800 -5.46 1.00 -14.64
CA GLU A 800 -4.08 0.60 -14.43
C GLU A 800 -3.95 -0.93 -14.34
N MET A 801 -4.82 -1.59 -13.57
CA MET A 801 -4.92 -3.06 -13.52
C MET A 801 -5.13 -3.67 -14.91
N ASN A 802 -6.05 -3.11 -15.70
CA ASN A 802 -6.33 -3.58 -17.05
C ASN A 802 -5.12 -3.41 -17.97
N GLY A 803 -4.33 -2.35 -17.80
CA GLY A 803 -3.06 -2.17 -18.50
C GLY A 803 -2.06 -3.30 -18.19
N ALA A 804 -1.81 -3.58 -16.93
CA ALA A 804 -0.92 -4.66 -16.49
C ALA A 804 -1.41 -6.06 -16.93
N ALA A 805 -2.71 -6.29 -16.88
CA ALA A 805 -3.32 -7.56 -17.27
C ALA A 805 -3.14 -7.92 -18.75
N VAL A 806 -3.01 -6.92 -19.65
CA VAL A 806 -2.68 -7.15 -21.07
C VAL A 806 -1.35 -7.90 -21.22
N LYS A 807 -0.42 -7.74 -20.28
CA LYS A 807 0.87 -8.44 -20.25
C LYS A 807 0.82 -9.78 -19.50
N GLY A 808 -0.34 -10.18 -19.00
CA GLY A 808 -0.50 -11.38 -18.17
C GLY A 808 -0.08 -11.21 -16.71
N VAL A 809 0.19 -9.99 -16.28
CA VAL A 809 0.47 -9.65 -14.89
C VAL A 809 -0.84 -9.61 -14.11
N TYR A 810 -0.90 -10.32 -12.97
CA TYR A 810 -2.06 -10.28 -12.09
C TYR A 810 -1.81 -9.28 -10.96
N PRO A 811 -2.73 -8.30 -10.84
CA PRO A 811 -2.66 -7.32 -9.78
C PRO A 811 -3.18 -7.91 -8.45
N TYR A 812 -2.61 -7.44 -7.34
CA TYR A 812 -3.14 -7.62 -5.99
C TYR A 812 -3.75 -6.30 -5.54
N ILE A 813 -5.06 -6.19 -5.56
CA ILE A 813 -5.73 -5.02 -4.99
C ILE A 813 -5.43 -4.93 -3.49
N LYS A 814 -4.95 -3.79 -3.02
CA LYS A 814 -4.51 -3.63 -1.62
C LYS A 814 -4.84 -2.24 -1.07
N HIS A 815 -4.88 -2.09 0.26
CA HIS A 815 -4.96 -3.13 1.30
C HIS A 815 -6.42 -3.34 1.70
N PHE A 816 -6.95 -4.48 1.40
CA PHE A 816 -8.38 -4.79 1.49
C PHE A 816 -8.78 -5.26 2.90
N ALA A 817 -9.41 -4.39 3.73
CA ALA A 817 -9.83 -3.02 3.49
C ALA A 817 -9.64 -2.15 4.74
N LEU A 818 -9.95 -0.86 4.66
CA LEU A 818 -9.91 0.12 5.75
C LEU A 818 -8.52 0.37 6.34
N ASN A 819 -7.45 0.22 5.57
CA ASN A 819 -6.08 0.54 5.99
C ASN A 819 -5.75 2.00 5.63
N ASP A 820 -6.45 2.95 6.25
CA ASP A 820 -6.31 4.38 5.97
C ASP A 820 -5.49 5.11 7.03
N GLN A 821 -4.79 4.35 7.88
CA GLN A 821 -3.89 4.81 8.93
C GLN A 821 -2.75 3.81 9.10
N GLU A 822 -1.52 4.30 9.25
CA GLU A 822 -0.32 3.48 9.47
C GLU A 822 -0.06 3.20 10.94
N THR A 823 -0.33 4.18 11.78
CA THR A 823 -0.08 4.10 13.22
C THR A 823 -0.88 2.98 13.87
N ASN A 824 -0.19 2.09 14.55
CA ASN A 824 -0.74 0.90 15.21
C ASN A 824 -1.38 -0.17 14.30
N ARG A 825 -1.29 -0.07 12.96
CA ARG A 825 -1.94 -1.02 12.05
C ARG A 825 -1.60 -2.48 12.32
N CYS A 826 -0.35 -2.80 12.70
CA CYS A 826 0.10 -4.14 13.07
C CYS A 826 -0.20 -4.50 14.53
N SER A 827 -0.81 -3.60 15.30
CA SER A 827 -1.00 -3.69 16.76
C SER A 827 -2.47 -3.91 17.15
N PHE A 828 -3.20 -4.76 16.47
CA PHE A 828 -4.64 -4.91 16.69
C PHE A 828 -5.35 -3.55 16.59
N LEU A 829 -5.20 -2.88 15.45
CA LEU A 829 -5.91 -1.63 15.18
C LEU A 829 -7.37 -1.94 14.86
N LEU A 830 -8.23 -1.74 15.86
CA LEU A 830 -9.68 -1.88 15.72
C LEU A 830 -10.23 -0.65 15.00
N THR A 831 -10.69 -0.83 13.76
CA THR A 831 -11.23 0.25 12.93
C THR A 831 -12.74 0.20 12.96
N PHE A 832 -13.36 1.18 13.60
CA PHE A 832 -14.81 1.23 13.78
C PHE A 832 -15.47 2.18 12.78
N ALA A 833 -16.51 1.68 12.10
CA ALA A 833 -17.31 2.43 11.14
C ALA A 833 -18.71 1.77 10.98
N SER A 834 -19.73 2.53 10.57
CA SER A 834 -21.01 1.94 10.16
C SER A 834 -20.86 1.22 8.83
N GLU A 835 -21.72 0.26 8.56
CA GLU A 835 -21.68 -0.48 7.28
C GLU A 835 -21.93 0.44 6.08
N GLN A 836 -22.78 1.46 6.20
CA GLN A 836 -22.94 2.47 5.14
C GLN A 836 -21.59 3.15 4.83
N THR A 837 -20.88 3.59 5.87
CA THR A 837 -19.55 4.21 5.73
C THR A 837 -18.56 3.29 5.03
N ILE A 838 -18.52 2.03 5.46
CA ILE A 838 -17.63 1.01 4.87
C ILE A 838 -17.94 0.84 3.38
N ARG A 839 -19.20 0.65 3.01
CA ARG A 839 -19.61 0.35 1.63
C ARG A 839 -19.54 1.53 0.67
N GLU A 840 -20.03 2.70 1.09
CA GLU A 840 -20.10 3.87 0.22
C GLU A 840 -18.77 4.67 0.17
N GLY A 841 -17.94 4.53 1.20
CA GLY A 841 -16.62 5.18 1.30
C GLY A 841 -15.50 4.22 0.96
N TYR A 842 -15.12 3.39 1.91
CA TYR A 842 -13.85 2.65 1.93
C TYR A 842 -13.80 1.44 1.01
N LEU A 843 -14.92 0.81 0.72
CA LEU A 843 -15.02 -0.30 -0.23
C LEU A 843 -15.29 0.16 -1.67
N LYS A 844 -15.70 1.42 -1.87
CA LYS A 844 -16.15 1.89 -3.21
C LYS A 844 -15.05 1.78 -4.27
N ALA A 845 -13.81 2.13 -3.94
CA ALA A 845 -12.68 2.00 -4.87
C ALA A 845 -12.46 0.54 -5.29
N PHE A 846 -12.43 -0.36 -4.31
CA PHE A 846 -12.26 -1.80 -4.55
C PHE A 846 -13.43 -2.41 -5.33
N GLU A 847 -14.68 -2.01 -5.02
CA GLU A 847 -15.86 -2.45 -5.76
C GLU A 847 -15.72 -2.12 -7.25
N LEU A 848 -15.41 -0.86 -7.56
CA LEU A 848 -15.28 -0.40 -8.93
C LEU A 848 -14.07 -1.03 -9.65
N ALA A 849 -12.96 -1.23 -8.94
CA ALA A 849 -11.78 -1.88 -9.48
C ALA A 849 -12.06 -3.36 -9.83
N VAL A 850 -12.70 -4.12 -8.94
CA VAL A 850 -13.05 -5.53 -9.19
C VAL A 850 -14.05 -5.65 -10.32
N LYS A 851 -15.13 -4.86 -10.32
CA LYS A 851 -16.17 -4.91 -11.35
C LYS A 851 -15.70 -4.35 -12.70
N GLY A 852 -14.73 -3.43 -12.69
CA GLY A 852 -14.12 -2.85 -13.89
C GLY A 852 -12.93 -3.64 -14.45
N PHE A 853 -12.51 -4.71 -13.79
CA PHE A 853 -11.38 -5.51 -14.23
C PHE A 853 -11.73 -6.42 -15.40
N GLU A 854 -10.97 -6.33 -16.48
CA GLU A 854 -11.18 -7.10 -17.74
C GLU A 854 -10.17 -8.23 -17.92
N GLY A 855 -9.22 -8.41 -16.99
CA GLY A 855 -8.18 -9.43 -17.08
C GLY A 855 -8.67 -10.83 -16.67
N ASN A 856 -7.79 -11.83 -16.85
CA ASN A 856 -8.12 -13.24 -16.56
C ASN A 856 -7.64 -13.70 -15.18
N ALA A 857 -6.74 -12.97 -14.55
CA ALA A 857 -6.14 -13.32 -13.27
C ALA A 857 -6.07 -12.07 -12.39
N ILE A 858 -6.59 -12.17 -11.19
CA ILE A 858 -6.63 -11.12 -10.17
C ILE A 858 -6.31 -11.72 -8.81
N ALA A 859 -5.76 -10.92 -7.91
CA ALA A 859 -5.54 -11.25 -6.52
C ALA A 859 -5.93 -10.07 -5.62
N ALA A 860 -6.01 -10.31 -4.32
CA ALA A 860 -6.22 -9.28 -3.32
C ALA A 860 -5.26 -9.48 -2.14
N MET A 861 -4.86 -8.40 -1.49
CA MET A 861 -4.11 -8.43 -0.24
C MET A 861 -4.99 -7.92 0.89
N SER A 862 -5.34 -8.80 1.85
CA SER A 862 -6.11 -8.39 3.03
C SER A 862 -5.24 -7.54 3.96
N SER A 863 -5.84 -6.50 4.56
CA SER A 863 -5.11 -5.51 5.34
C SER A 863 -4.70 -5.99 6.74
N PHE A 864 -3.77 -5.26 7.38
CA PHE A 864 -3.36 -5.50 8.76
C PHE A 864 -4.44 -5.20 9.79
N ASN A 865 -5.22 -4.15 9.58
CA ASN A 865 -6.19 -3.68 10.54
C ASN A 865 -7.37 -4.64 10.72
N TRP A 866 -8.13 -4.39 11.77
CA TRP A 866 -9.38 -5.08 12.05
C TRP A 866 -10.56 -4.21 11.61
N ILE A 867 -11.58 -4.81 11.07
CA ILE A 867 -12.87 -4.15 10.86
C ILE A 867 -13.68 -4.39 12.13
N GLY A 868 -13.86 -3.33 12.92
CA GLY A 868 -14.37 -3.49 14.27
C GLY A 868 -13.55 -4.48 15.07
N THR A 869 -14.16 -5.58 15.50
CA THR A 869 -13.53 -6.61 16.33
C THR A 869 -13.05 -7.85 15.52
N VAL A 870 -13.10 -7.82 14.19
CA VAL A 870 -12.74 -8.95 13.32
C VAL A 870 -11.56 -8.57 12.43
N PRO A 871 -10.43 -9.33 12.46
CA PRO A 871 -9.29 -9.03 11.61
C PRO A 871 -9.63 -9.19 10.14
N SER A 872 -9.20 -8.26 9.29
CA SER A 872 -9.52 -8.24 7.85
C SER A 872 -9.16 -9.55 7.15
N CYS A 873 -8.02 -10.16 7.49
CA CYS A 873 -7.55 -11.43 6.91
C CYS A 873 -8.42 -12.65 7.27
N ALA A 874 -9.27 -12.56 8.26
CA ALA A 874 -10.17 -13.63 8.70
C ALA A 874 -11.64 -13.19 8.77
N ASN A 875 -12.01 -12.22 7.94
CA ASN A 875 -13.35 -11.64 7.92
C ASN A 875 -14.19 -12.26 6.80
N ASN A 876 -15.05 -13.23 7.16
CA ASN A 876 -15.93 -13.91 6.21
C ASN A 876 -16.89 -12.94 5.50
N GLY A 877 -17.42 -11.94 6.22
CA GLY A 877 -18.26 -10.89 5.63
C GLY A 877 -17.55 -10.15 4.51
N LEU A 878 -16.30 -9.76 4.75
CA LEU A 878 -15.49 -9.03 3.78
C LEU A 878 -15.06 -9.90 2.60
N LEU A 879 -14.44 -11.06 2.88
CA LEU A 879 -13.72 -11.83 1.88
C LEU A 879 -14.63 -12.77 1.07
N ASN A 880 -15.57 -13.47 1.74
CA ASN A 880 -16.46 -14.37 1.07
C ASN A 880 -17.76 -13.70 0.62
N ASN A 881 -18.42 -12.94 1.53
CA ASN A 881 -19.76 -12.44 1.20
C ASN A 881 -19.69 -11.21 0.28
N VAL A 882 -18.88 -10.21 0.60
CA VAL A 882 -18.77 -8.99 -0.21
C VAL A 882 -17.87 -9.22 -1.42
N LEU A 883 -16.58 -9.52 -1.22
CA LEU A 883 -15.61 -9.60 -2.32
C LEU A 883 -15.99 -10.67 -3.35
N ARG A 884 -16.19 -11.92 -2.89
CA ARG A 884 -16.48 -13.05 -3.79
C ARG A 884 -17.95 -13.15 -4.13
N GLY A 885 -18.84 -12.98 -3.14
CA GLY A 885 -20.28 -13.17 -3.30
C GLY A 885 -20.95 -12.01 -4.04
N GLU A 886 -20.84 -10.80 -3.52
CA GLU A 886 -21.53 -9.64 -4.10
C GLU A 886 -20.84 -9.14 -5.38
N TRP A 887 -19.51 -9.05 -5.39
CA TRP A 887 -18.77 -8.47 -6.53
C TRP A 887 -18.29 -9.49 -7.55
N GLY A 888 -18.39 -10.79 -7.26
CA GLY A 888 -17.99 -11.86 -8.18
C GLY A 888 -16.47 -12.01 -8.37
N PHE A 889 -15.67 -11.60 -7.37
CA PHE A 889 -14.23 -11.76 -7.43
C PHE A 889 -13.82 -13.23 -7.51
N VAL A 890 -13.06 -13.57 -8.54
CA VAL A 890 -12.52 -14.90 -8.76
C VAL A 890 -11.00 -14.84 -8.83
N GLY A 891 -10.35 -15.13 -7.72
CA GLY A 891 -8.90 -15.06 -7.58
C GLY A 891 -8.45 -15.42 -6.18
N MET A 892 -7.14 -15.37 -5.93
CA MET A 892 -6.59 -15.61 -4.60
C MET A 892 -6.63 -14.35 -3.75
N VAL A 893 -6.77 -14.55 -2.44
CA VAL A 893 -6.57 -13.52 -1.41
C VAL A 893 -5.36 -13.90 -0.58
N GLU A 894 -4.40 -13.00 -0.47
CA GLU A 894 -3.21 -13.13 0.36
C GLU A 894 -3.34 -12.24 1.60
N THR A 895 -2.75 -12.62 2.73
CA THR A 895 -2.63 -11.71 3.88
C THR A 895 -1.64 -10.60 3.54
N ASP A 896 -1.72 -9.45 4.23
CA ASP A 896 -0.55 -8.60 4.37
C ASP A 896 0.56 -9.35 5.12
N TYR A 897 1.77 -8.75 5.27
CA TYR A 897 2.92 -9.46 5.82
C TYR A 897 2.66 -10.08 7.19
N ASP A 898 2.71 -11.41 7.27
CA ASP A 898 2.60 -12.15 8.53
C ASP A 898 3.93 -12.13 9.29
N GLY A 899 4.12 -11.07 10.06
CA GLY A 899 5.27 -10.86 10.95
C GLY A 899 5.15 -11.52 12.32
N SER A 900 4.32 -12.56 12.49
CA SER A 900 4.03 -13.19 13.79
C SER A 900 3.26 -12.29 14.77
N TYR A 901 2.34 -11.49 14.27
CA TYR A 901 1.52 -10.59 15.09
C TYR A 901 0.49 -11.30 15.98
N GLY A 902 0.29 -12.61 15.81
CA GLY A 902 -0.52 -13.46 16.67
C GLY A 902 -2.01 -13.53 16.30
N TYR A 903 -2.48 -12.79 15.32
CA TYR A 903 -3.87 -12.83 14.83
C TYR A 903 -4.03 -13.34 13.40
N MET A 904 -2.97 -13.33 12.60
CA MET A 904 -2.96 -13.93 11.26
C MET A 904 -2.77 -15.46 11.39
N ILE A 905 -3.81 -16.16 11.83
CA ILE A 905 -3.78 -17.61 12.04
C ILE A 905 -4.25 -18.28 10.77
N THR A 906 -3.42 -19.09 10.14
CA THR A 906 -3.70 -19.68 8.81
C THR A 906 -5.04 -20.42 8.76
N ASP A 907 -5.35 -21.29 9.72
CA ASP A 907 -6.62 -22.03 9.72
C ASP A 907 -7.83 -21.09 9.85
N HIS A 908 -7.72 -20.03 10.66
CA HIS A 908 -8.76 -19.00 10.78
C HIS A 908 -8.91 -18.21 9.46
N CYS A 909 -7.80 -17.82 8.86
CA CYS A 909 -7.79 -17.06 7.60
C CYS A 909 -8.45 -17.84 6.47
N ILE A 910 -8.04 -19.10 6.21
CA ILE A 910 -8.57 -19.88 5.08
C ILE A 910 -10.04 -20.27 5.24
N ARG A 911 -10.52 -20.47 6.47
CA ARG A 911 -11.95 -20.72 6.72
C ARG A 911 -12.83 -19.51 6.41
N ASN A 912 -12.24 -18.31 6.41
CA ASN A 912 -12.95 -17.04 6.22
C ASN A 912 -12.64 -16.35 4.88
N GLY A 913 -12.00 -17.05 3.93
CA GLY A 913 -11.88 -16.60 2.55
C GLY A 913 -10.52 -16.04 2.13
N ASN A 914 -9.52 -16.01 3.04
CA ASN A 914 -8.12 -15.78 2.68
C ASN A 914 -7.52 -17.10 2.16
N ASP A 915 -6.50 -17.04 1.29
CA ASP A 915 -5.98 -18.25 0.64
C ASP A 915 -4.49 -18.46 0.88
N LEU A 916 -3.70 -17.40 0.90
CA LEU A 916 -2.24 -17.44 0.93
C LEU A 916 -1.71 -16.59 2.10
N MET A 917 -0.65 -17.05 2.74
CA MET A 917 -0.03 -16.33 3.85
C MET A 917 1.24 -15.64 3.37
N LEU A 918 1.25 -14.30 3.32
CA LEU A 918 2.45 -13.54 2.97
C LEU A 918 3.40 -13.48 4.15
N GLY A 919 4.48 -14.24 4.13
CA GLY A 919 5.49 -14.16 5.19
C GLY A 919 6.54 -15.23 5.09
N PHE A 920 7.63 -15.01 5.83
CA PHE A 920 8.69 -15.99 6.01
C PHE A 920 8.54 -16.76 7.32
N ASN A 921 7.48 -16.49 8.06
CA ASN A 921 7.26 -17.03 9.38
C ASN A 921 6.43 -18.31 9.32
N SER A 922 6.86 -19.33 10.01
CA SER A 922 6.11 -20.56 10.26
C SER A 922 5.86 -20.68 11.75
N ALA A 923 5.16 -19.68 12.34
CA ALA A 923 4.73 -19.75 13.72
C ALA A 923 3.96 -21.06 13.98
N GLU A 924 3.98 -21.57 15.21
CA GLU A 924 3.24 -22.80 15.53
C GLU A 924 1.73 -22.63 15.29
N SER A 925 1.22 -21.39 15.50
CA SER A 925 -0.16 -20.99 15.18
C SER A 925 -0.51 -21.09 13.69
N ASN A 926 0.49 -21.03 12.81
CA ASN A 926 0.31 -21.09 11.36
C ASN A 926 0.46 -22.48 10.75
N LYS A 927 0.67 -23.50 11.59
CA LYS A 927 0.67 -24.88 11.13
C LYS A 927 -0.76 -25.40 10.98
N LEU A 928 -1.09 -25.81 9.78
CA LEU A 928 -2.32 -26.53 9.52
C LEU A 928 -2.17 -27.98 10.06
N THR A 929 -2.97 -28.32 11.03
CA THR A 929 -2.92 -29.63 11.72
C THR A 929 -4.28 -30.30 11.84
N ASP A 930 -5.36 -29.56 11.55
CA ASP A 930 -6.72 -30.15 11.55
C ASP A 930 -6.96 -30.88 10.24
N GLU A 931 -7.09 -32.20 10.32
CA GLU A 931 -7.39 -33.09 9.18
C GLU A 931 -8.90 -33.41 9.10
N SER A 932 -9.78 -32.63 9.74
CA SER A 932 -11.24 -32.78 9.58
C SER A 932 -11.70 -32.48 8.15
N ALA A 933 -12.89 -32.99 7.79
CA ALA A 933 -13.45 -32.73 6.46
C ALA A 933 -13.63 -31.23 6.22
N THR A 934 -14.14 -30.48 7.20
CA THR A 934 -14.34 -29.03 7.12
C THR A 934 -13.02 -28.29 6.87
N ALA A 935 -11.95 -28.62 7.62
CA ALA A 935 -10.64 -28.00 7.45
C ALA A 935 -10.05 -28.30 6.06
N VAL A 936 -10.12 -29.56 5.63
CA VAL A 936 -9.60 -29.99 4.32
C VAL A 936 -10.39 -29.33 3.17
N LEU A 937 -11.70 -29.14 3.31
CA LEU A 937 -12.51 -28.40 2.33
C LEU A 937 -12.08 -26.93 2.24
N ALA A 938 -11.80 -26.25 3.37
CA ALA A 938 -11.28 -24.90 3.39
C ALA A 938 -9.89 -24.81 2.71
N MET A 939 -8.98 -25.74 3.04
CA MET A 939 -7.69 -25.84 2.37
C MET A 939 -7.82 -26.05 0.86
N ARG A 940 -8.73 -26.92 0.44
CA ARG A 940 -9.00 -27.19 -0.95
C ARG A 940 -9.52 -25.97 -1.70
N GLN A 941 -10.40 -25.18 -1.06
CA GLN A 941 -10.91 -23.93 -1.62
C GLN A 941 -9.79 -22.90 -1.80
N ALA A 942 -8.96 -22.70 -0.77
CA ALA A 942 -7.81 -21.81 -0.85
C ALA A 942 -6.84 -22.22 -1.97
N CYS A 943 -6.51 -23.51 -2.06
CA CYS A 943 -5.69 -24.05 -3.15
C CYS A 943 -6.29 -23.81 -4.54
N LYS A 944 -7.62 -23.96 -4.69
CA LYS A 944 -8.29 -23.68 -5.96
C LYS A 944 -8.09 -22.23 -6.39
N ASN A 945 -8.28 -21.28 -5.48
CA ASN A 945 -8.12 -19.86 -5.75
C ASN A 945 -6.69 -19.50 -6.18
N ILE A 946 -5.69 -20.01 -5.46
CA ILE A 946 -4.27 -19.82 -5.80
C ILE A 946 -3.95 -20.42 -7.17
N LEU A 947 -4.33 -21.68 -7.39
CA LEU A 947 -4.06 -22.39 -8.64
C LEU A 947 -4.75 -21.74 -9.84
N TYR A 948 -5.99 -21.26 -9.65
CA TYR A 948 -6.75 -20.58 -10.70
C TYR A 948 -6.06 -19.28 -11.12
N THR A 949 -5.66 -18.44 -10.16
CA THR A 949 -4.95 -17.17 -10.45
C THR A 949 -3.67 -17.44 -11.20
N VAL A 950 -2.84 -18.37 -10.72
CA VAL A 950 -1.55 -18.69 -11.35
C VAL A 950 -1.71 -19.29 -12.74
N ALA A 951 -2.69 -20.19 -12.95
CA ALA A 951 -2.93 -20.84 -14.24
C ALA A 951 -3.36 -19.86 -15.34
N ASN A 952 -4.03 -18.76 -14.96
CA ASN A 952 -4.52 -17.75 -15.88
C ASN A 952 -3.60 -16.52 -16.01
N SER A 953 -2.41 -16.56 -15.39
CA SER A 953 -1.37 -15.53 -15.49
C SER A 953 -0.38 -15.80 -16.64
N GLY A 954 0.51 -14.85 -16.88
CA GLY A 954 1.58 -14.95 -17.85
C GLY A 954 2.53 -16.13 -17.64
N TYR A 955 2.60 -16.67 -16.44
CA TYR A 955 3.40 -17.88 -16.15
C TYR A 955 3.00 -19.09 -16.98
N TYR A 956 1.76 -19.17 -17.44
CA TYR A 956 1.20 -20.29 -18.21
C TYR A 956 0.74 -19.89 -19.62
N ALA A 957 0.96 -18.64 -20.06
CA ALA A 957 0.50 -18.12 -21.35
C ALA A 957 1.07 -18.90 -22.56
N ASP A 958 2.33 -19.34 -22.49
CA ASP A 958 3.02 -20.07 -23.57
C ASP A 958 2.87 -21.61 -23.47
N GLY A 959 1.95 -22.10 -22.64
CA GLY A 959 1.73 -23.52 -22.41
C GLY A 959 2.45 -24.05 -21.18
N ASN A 960 2.68 -25.36 -21.09
CA ASN A 960 3.21 -25.99 -19.89
C ASN A 960 4.67 -25.56 -19.65
N PRO A 961 4.95 -24.68 -18.68
CA PRO A 961 6.33 -24.44 -18.27
C PRO A 961 6.87 -25.78 -17.75
N ALA A 962 8.02 -26.22 -18.26
CA ALA A 962 8.58 -27.50 -17.91
C ALA A 962 8.73 -27.64 -16.39
N ALA A 963 7.85 -28.43 -15.78
CA ALA A 963 7.97 -28.82 -14.38
C ALA A 963 9.27 -29.61 -14.23
N GLY A 964 10.32 -28.92 -13.80
CA GLY A 964 11.62 -29.51 -13.51
C GLY A 964 11.83 -29.60 -12.01
N MET A 965 12.89 -30.26 -11.61
CA MET A 965 13.34 -30.25 -10.22
C MET A 965 13.49 -28.79 -9.76
N SER A 966 12.93 -28.40 -8.61
CA SER A 966 13.03 -27.02 -8.08
C SER A 966 14.47 -26.53 -7.97
N ASN A 967 14.69 -25.23 -8.03
CA ASN A 967 16.03 -24.65 -7.87
C ASN A 967 16.64 -25.04 -6.53
N MET A 968 15.83 -25.09 -5.49
CA MET A 968 16.22 -25.57 -4.17
C MET A 968 16.68 -27.02 -4.21
N THR A 969 15.86 -27.94 -4.78
CA THR A 969 16.21 -29.37 -4.89
C THR A 969 17.44 -29.56 -5.75
N LYS A 970 17.59 -28.86 -6.89
CA LYS A 970 18.80 -28.90 -7.72
C LYS A 970 20.04 -28.51 -6.93
N LEU A 971 19.97 -27.42 -6.16
CA LEU A 971 21.09 -26.93 -5.35
C LEU A 971 21.49 -27.96 -4.30
N PHE A 972 20.53 -28.39 -3.46
CA PHE A 972 20.82 -29.27 -2.32
C PHE A 972 21.28 -30.65 -2.78
N VAL A 973 20.62 -31.26 -3.77
CA VAL A 973 21.07 -32.56 -4.34
C VAL A 973 22.48 -32.42 -4.91
N THR A 974 22.81 -31.34 -5.60
CA THR A 974 24.16 -31.11 -6.14
C THR A 974 25.19 -30.98 -5.02
N VAL A 975 24.91 -30.17 -4.02
CA VAL A 975 25.82 -29.95 -2.87
C VAL A 975 26.01 -31.24 -2.08
N ASP A 976 24.91 -31.97 -1.81
CA ASP A 976 24.95 -33.22 -1.05
C ASP A 976 25.72 -34.34 -1.78
N VAL A 977 25.51 -34.46 -3.08
CA VAL A 977 26.29 -35.43 -3.90
C VAL A 977 27.75 -35.09 -3.88
N ILE A 978 28.11 -33.80 -4.08
CA ILE A 978 29.51 -33.38 -4.01
C ILE A 978 30.11 -33.67 -2.63
N LEU A 979 29.40 -33.31 -1.57
CA LEU A 979 29.82 -33.51 -0.19
C LEU A 979 29.97 -35.02 0.14
N ALA A 980 28.99 -35.83 -0.23
CA ALA A 980 29.03 -37.26 -0.07
C ALA A 980 30.28 -37.88 -0.76
N VAL A 981 30.54 -37.51 -2.02
CA VAL A 981 31.73 -37.95 -2.76
C VAL A 981 33.01 -37.54 -2.04
N LEU A 982 33.10 -36.27 -1.58
CA LEU A 982 34.27 -35.79 -0.83
C LEU A 982 34.50 -36.55 0.48
N LEU A 983 33.41 -36.83 1.22
CA LEU A 983 33.50 -37.59 2.47
C LEU A 983 33.92 -39.04 2.23
N ILE A 984 33.37 -39.70 1.19
CA ILE A 984 33.76 -41.06 0.80
C ILE A 984 35.23 -41.12 0.38
N VAL A 985 35.71 -40.16 -0.42
CA VAL A 985 37.11 -40.07 -0.85
C VAL A 985 38.02 -39.85 0.35
N ALA A 986 37.62 -38.91 1.27
CA ALA A 986 38.37 -38.65 2.49
C ALA A 986 38.51 -39.91 3.36
N ASP A 987 37.40 -40.66 3.52
CA ASP A 987 37.36 -41.90 4.26
C ASP A 987 38.25 -42.98 3.62
N ALA A 988 38.11 -43.18 2.31
CA ALA A 988 38.93 -44.11 1.56
C ALA A 988 40.45 -43.80 1.72
N ILE A 989 40.84 -42.54 1.62
CA ILE A 989 42.23 -42.11 1.81
C ILE A 989 42.71 -42.46 3.23
N VAL A 990 41.91 -42.20 4.25
CA VAL A 990 42.27 -42.53 5.65
C VAL A 990 42.44 -44.03 5.83
N ILE A 991 41.52 -44.85 5.31
CA ILE A 991 41.56 -46.30 5.39
C ILE A 991 42.76 -46.88 4.63
N VAL A 992 43.03 -46.42 3.40
CA VAL A 992 44.16 -46.88 2.58
C VAL A 992 45.51 -46.54 3.26
N ARG A 993 45.63 -45.32 3.78
CA ARG A 993 46.83 -44.88 4.54
C ARG A 993 47.04 -45.70 5.81
N PHE A 994 45.94 -46.01 6.52
CA PHE A 994 45.98 -46.87 7.69
C PHE A 994 46.43 -48.31 7.35
N ARG A 995 45.79 -48.90 6.31
CA ARG A 995 46.14 -50.26 5.85
C ARG A 995 47.59 -50.36 5.39
N LYS A 996 48.10 -49.37 4.63
CA LYS A 996 49.46 -49.28 4.17
C LYS A 996 50.46 -49.15 5.31
N LYS A 997 50.17 -48.37 6.35
CA LYS A 997 51.01 -48.25 7.53
C LYS A 997 51.03 -49.52 8.36
N ARG A 998 49.88 -50.21 8.51
CA ARG A 998 49.79 -51.49 9.21
C ARG A 998 50.60 -52.56 8.50
N LYS A 999 50.46 -52.69 7.19
CA LYS A 999 51.26 -53.65 6.37
C LYS A 999 52.75 -53.40 6.46
N ASN A 1000 53.20 -52.17 6.57
CA ASN A 1000 54.60 -51.81 6.75
C ASN A 1000 55.12 -52.16 8.15
N VAL A 1001 54.32 -52.13 9.20
CA VAL A 1001 54.67 -52.56 10.55
C VAL A 1001 54.72 -54.08 10.62
N ASP A 1002 53.74 -54.74 10.04
CA ASP A 1002 53.68 -56.25 10.04
C ASP A 1002 54.89 -56.82 9.24
N ASN A 1003 55.32 -56.14 8.15
CA ASN A 1003 56.54 -56.55 7.36
C ASN A 1003 57.85 -56.15 8.03
N ALA A 1004 57.89 -55.32 9.04
CA ALA A 1004 59.07 -54.95 9.80
C ALA A 1004 59.27 -55.82 11.07
N GLU A 1005 58.15 -56.50 11.49
CA GLU A 1005 58.17 -57.44 12.59
C GLU A 1005 58.29 -58.92 12.12
N ALA A 1006 58.24 -59.19 10.83
CA ALA A 1006 58.52 -60.46 10.18
C ALA A 1006 59.95 -60.47 9.66
#